data_71896eedd5da16505e0df91d88ed259a
#
_entry.id   71896eedd5da16505e0df91d88ed259a
#
_cell.length_a   1.000
_cell.length_b   1.000
_cell.length_c   1.000
_cell.angle_alpha   90.00
_cell.angle_beta   90.00
_cell.angle_gamma   90.00
#
_symmetry.space_group_name_H-M   'P 1'
#
loop_
_entity.id
_entity.type
_entity.pdbx_description
1 polymer ?
#
loop_
_entity_poly.entity_id
_entity_poly.type
_entity_poly.pdbx_seq_one_letter_code
_entity_poly.pdbx_strand_id
1 'polypeptide(L)'
;MNGSSKGLRRLVAGVLAAATALSFASCALFGTSKEIVDAADIFAATVIKGNAKKIIKLTTEKESSDAVAELGALLNKNNYSSNQKEFIDAVADTMTYEVKSDTVKSDKERGSVDVVFTMVDYEKAIKDGDCEDIDDVIDALKDCEDTMDVTVGLEFKNKGDKWLVDNIDDKDFEDLFEFYTYDIGIWPDMASLVSTSYIYSGSYYVDYYVYFTESVEEYKDMFTCDVYRDGSLIASDEKPDVFNTTLDLYYTEDWYDLDYGEYTVVVKFNGTEIISDSVDVYGYEYDDTDYCDDTDYFDSLYTDYQTQTYGYGPETINLWSFTNEVPDMVAKYIELNPDFGNEYTVVCKIIPTTTDEYQPALEDALINGGSDAPDIYAVEAGFATKFTQGEFSGYAAPYEDLGIDIDAAIEEADIAQYTIDVGTNSSGDIVALAYQSTGGAMIYRRSIAKEVFGTDDPEEISEIVGGGSGSWDAFWDAAAVCADNGVAMVSGDGDIWKAVEGSTDSWIKNGSLNMDSGRFDFFDMSYELTANGWSNGTQDWSEAWYADMAGNGERPVFCYLGPAWLLNYVLALNCGDTYGDWAVCTPPVGFCWGGTWLLANADTDQPEGVAELLYWITLDCTEDGLQYLWANNLFYDYGCSDTVASAAVMAMSDGTSDLLGGQNMFGVYIEANEYATGDNMTEYDTQISSLFRSAVDNYVDPYGDYYGDLDAAIAAFESDVEYNIGI
;
A
#
# COMPACT_ATOMS: atom_id res chain seq x y z
N MET A 1 43.32 13.44 -6.36
CA MET A 1 43.79 13.41 -5.87
C MET A 1 43.73 12.15 -5.07
N ASN A 2 44.79 11.62 -4.64
CA ASN A 2 44.88 10.34 -3.93
C ASN A 2 45.59 10.60 -2.60
N GLY A 3 44.85 10.76 -1.52
CA GLY A 3 45.50 11.07 -0.23
C GLY A 3 44.69 10.71 1.05
N SER A 4 43.39 10.54 1.00
CA SER A 4 42.57 10.47 2.24
C SER A 4 42.22 9.05 2.76
N SER A 5 42.46 8.00 2.01
CA SER A 5 42.02 6.63 2.43
C SER A 5 43.00 5.89 3.37
N LYS A 6 44.13 6.47 3.75
CA LYS A 6 45.11 5.81 4.63
C LYS A 6 45.05 6.25 6.10
N GLY A 7 44.40 7.38 6.42
CA GLY A 7 44.19 7.86 7.78
C GLY A 7 43.09 7.07 8.50
N LEU A 8 41.95 6.93 7.85
CA LEU A 8 40.75 6.25 8.42
C LEU A 8 41.02 4.80 8.81
N ARG A 9 41.79 4.05 8.01
CA ARG A 9 42.15 2.65 8.34
C ARG A 9 43.08 2.49 9.55
N ARG A 10 43.76 3.56 9.97
CA ARG A 10 44.61 3.52 11.17
C ARG A 10 43.84 3.87 12.44
N LEU A 11 42.81 4.71 12.38
CA LEU A 11 41.97 5.04 13.53
C LEU A 11 41.06 3.83 13.87
N VAL A 12 40.37 3.22 12.88
CA VAL A 12 39.52 2.04 13.07
C VAL A 12 40.34 0.85 13.58
N ALA A 13 41.57 0.67 13.16
CA ALA A 13 42.43 -0.40 13.69
C ALA A 13 42.94 -0.12 15.12
N GLY A 14 42.99 1.14 15.55
CA GLY A 14 43.37 1.54 16.91
C GLY A 14 42.25 1.30 17.93
N VAL A 15 41.01 1.62 17.56
CA VAL A 15 39.79 1.47 18.40
C VAL A 15 39.39 0.00 18.55
N LEU A 16 39.47 -0.80 17.50
CA LEU A 16 39.25 -2.25 17.63
C LEU A 16 40.34 -2.97 18.48
N ALA A 17 41.55 -2.44 18.54
CA ALA A 17 42.61 -2.99 19.39
C ALA A 17 42.46 -2.58 20.87
N ALA A 18 41.80 -1.43 21.15
CA ALA A 18 41.53 -0.96 22.52
C ALA A 18 40.37 -1.72 23.15
N ALA A 19 39.28 -2.01 22.38
CA ALA A 19 38.15 -2.80 22.88
C ALA A 19 38.51 -4.26 23.25
N THR A 20 39.57 -4.82 22.65
CA THR A 20 40.07 -6.16 23.00
C THR A 20 41.12 -6.18 24.11
N ALA A 21 41.64 -5.02 24.53
CA ALA A 21 42.71 -4.99 25.55
C ALA A 21 42.20 -4.69 26.97
N LEU A 22 40.98 -4.25 27.15
CA LEU A 22 40.40 -3.92 28.47
C LEU A 22 39.71 -5.12 29.17
N SER A 23 39.56 -6.27 28.49
CA SER A 23 38.95 -7.50 29.08
C SER A 23 39.84 -8.24 30.08
N PHE A 24 41.03 -7.74 30.42
CA PHE A 24 41.98 -8.43 31.32
C PHE A 24 42.02 -7.91 32.76
N ALA A 25 41.22 -6.90 33.14
CA ALA A 25 41.19 -6.44 34.55
C ALA A 25 40.27 -7.27 35.47
N SER A 26 39.53 -8.26 34.95
CA SER A 26 38.53 -9.02 35.72
C SER A 26 39.06 -10.23 36.51
N CYS A 27 40.36 -10.31 36.79
CA CYS A 27 40.93 -11.49 37.46
C CYS A 27 40.64 -11.62 38.98
N ALA A 28 39.76 -10.78 39.56
CA ALA A 28 39.43 -10.85 41.00
C ALA A 28 37.99 -11.16 41.35
N LEU A 29 37.08 -11.29 40.35
CA LEU A 29 35.65 -11.56 40.61
C LEU A 29 35.36 -13.06 40.57
N PHE A 30 34.63 -13.60 41.58
CA PHE A 30 34.25 -14.99 41.68
C PHE A 30 32.73 -15.16 41.70
N GLY A 31 32.23 -16.21 41.06
CA GLY A 31 30.81 -16.59 41.10
C GLY A 31 29.87 -15.58 40.36
N THR A 32 28.71 -15.28 40.98
CA THR A 32 27.63 -14.48 40.41
C THR A 32 28.07 -13.05 39.99
N SER A 33 29.06 -12.46 40.67
CA SER A 33 29.56 -11.13 40.28
C SER A 33 30.26 -11.12 38.92
N LYS A 34 30.94 -12.19 38.57
CA LYS A 34 31.55 -12.35 37.25
C LYS A 34 30.49 -12.56 36.17
N GLU A 35 29.47 -13.35 36.47
CA GLU A 35 28.37 -13.63 35.53
C GLU A 35 27.60 -12.33 35.21
N ILE A 36 27.41 -11.40 36.15
CA ILE A 36 26.78 -10.10 35.91
C ILE A 36 27.63 -9.20 35.04
N VAL A 37 28.94 -9.14 35.29
CA VAL A 37 29.88 -8.37 34.46
C VAL A 37 29.90 -8.92 33.04
N ASP A 38 29.93 -10.25 32.88
CA ASP A 38 29.89 -10.87 31.55
C ASP A 38 28.55 -10.61 30.84
N ALA A 39 27.40 -10.56 31.55
CA ALA A 39 26.10 -10.23 31.00
C ALA A 39 26.01 -8.75 30.60
N ALA A 40 26.56 -7.84 31.41
CA ALA A 40 26.63 -6.41 31.10
C ALA A 40 27.51 -6.14 29.87
N ASP A 41 28.60 -6.86 29.72
CA ASP A 41 29.45 -6.76 28.53
C ASP A 41 28.70 -7.17 27.24
N ILE A 42 27.96 -8.29 27.31
CA ILE A 42 27.14 -8.75 26.19
C ILE A 42 26.03 -7.74 25.87
N PHE A 43 25.37 -7.20 26.88
CA PHE A 43 24.30 -6.23 26.71
C PHE A 43 24.85 -4.94 26.09
N ALA A 44 25.89 -4.33 26.66
CA ALA A 44 26.50 -3.11 26.17
C ALA A 44 27.05 -3.28 24.74
N ALA A 45 27.70 -4.42 24.46
CA ALA A 45 28.15 -4.74 23.10
C ALA A 45 26.99 -4.88 22.09
N THR A 46 25.77 -5.17 22.55
CA THR A 46 24.57 -5.27 21.71
C THR A 46 23.95 -3.87 21.52
N VAL A 47 23.94 -3.04 22.56
CA VAL A 47 23.46 -1.66 22.54
C VAL A 47 24.22 -0.84 21.49
N ILE A 48 25.53 -0.84 21.50
CA ILE A 48 26.33 -0.06 20.51
C ILE A 48 26.16 -0.54 19.05
N LYS A 49 25.47 -1.67 18.82
CA LYS A 49 25.11 -2.14 17.48
C LYS A 49 23.71 -1.67 17.04
N GLY A 50 22.97 -1.00 17.90
CA GLY A 50 21.67 -0.44 17.62
C GLY A 50 20.60 -1.44 17.19
N ASN A 51 20.68 -2.71 17.60
CA ASN A 51 19.70 -3.74 17.19
C ASN A 51 18.65 -3.96 18.27
N ALA A 52 17.51 -3.29 18.17
CA ALA A 52 16.42 -3.34 19.13
C ALA A 52 15.98 -4.78 19.47
N LYS A 53 15.72 -5.62 18.48
CA LYS A 53 15.30 -7.03 18.67
C LYS A 53 16.32 -7.87 19.47
N LYS A 54 17.62 -7.57 19.36
CA LYS A 54 18.65 -8.24 20.14
C LYS A 54 18.79 -7.67 21.53
N ILE A 55 18.62 -6.37 21.71
CA ILE A 55 18.63 -5.70 23.01
C ILE A 55 17.49 -6.26 23.85
N ILE A 56 16.27 -6.27 23.33
CA ILE A 56 15.06 -6.79 23.98
C ILE A 56 15.23 -8.24 24.48
N LYS A 57 15.84 -9.10 23.68
CA LYS A 57 16.11 -10.50 24.08
C LYS A 57 17.05 -10.65 25.28
N LEU A 58 17.75 -9.57 25.66
CA LEU A 58 18.62 -9.52 26.83
C LEU A 58 17.96 -8.84 28.03
N THR A 59 16.68 -8.49 27.95
CA THR A 59 15.89 -7.87 29.03
C THR A 59 14.89 -8.86 29.61
N THR A 60 14.25 -8.49 30.73
CA THR A 60 13.15 -9.24 31.31
C THR A 60 11.79 -8.84 30.76
N GLU A 61 11.76 -7.80 29.92
CA GLU A 61 10.56 -7.29 29.30
C GLU A 61 9.93 -8.30 28.36
N LYS A 62 8.61 -8.20 28.21
CA LYS A 62 7.88 -8.99 27.21
C LYS A 62 7.89 -8.21 25.88
N GLU A 63 7.89 -8.94 24.78
CA GLU A 63 7.82 -8.33 23.44
C GLU A 63 6.59 -7.41 23.26
N SER A 64 5.52 -7.58 24.05
CA SER A 64 4.31 -6.76 24.05
C SER A 64 4.29 -5.65 25.10
N SER A 65 5.41 -5.23 25.66
CA SER A 65 5.44 -4.11 26.63
C SER A 65 5.62 -2.78 25.92
N ASP A 66 5.02 -1.71 26.46
CA ASP A 66 5.15 -0.33 25.95
C ASP A 66 6.62 0.09 25.83
N ALA A 67 7.46 -0.26 26.81
CA ALA A 67 8.91 0.04 26.80
C ALA A 67 9.63 -0.62 25.61
N VAL A 68 9.17 -1.81 25.17
CA VAL A 68 9.73 -2.51 24.00
C VAL A 68 9.28 -1.84 22.70
N ALA A 69 8.02 -1.42 22.63
CA ALA A 69 7.48 -0.70 21.48
C ALA A 69 8.18 0.65 21.30
N GLU A 70 8.35 1.41 22.40
CA GLU A 70 9.04 2.71 22.39
C GLU A 70 10.51 2.58 21.98
N LEU A 71 11.23 1.61 22.54
CA LEU A 71 12.63 1.36 22.16
C LEU A 71 12.73 0.88 20.69
N GLY A 72 11.77 0.05 20.26
CA GLY A 72 11.70 -0.41 18.88
C GLY A 72 11.48 0.73 17.90
N ALA A 73 10.57 1.64 18.20
CA ALA A 73 10.30 2.84 17.40
C ALA A 73 11.52 3.79 17.37
N LEU A 74 12.14 4.04 18.53
CA LEU A 74 13.31 4.92 18.65
C LEU A 74 14.52 4.41 17.86
N LEU A 75 14.78 3.10 17.86
CA LEU A 75 15.93 2.52 17.17
C LEU A 75 15.65 2.15 15.70
N ASN A 76 14.42 2.35 15.24
CA ASN A 76 14.07 2.13 13.84
C ASN A 76 14.50 3.30 12.99
N LYS A 77 15.59 3.13 12.24
CA LYS A 77 16.15 4.20 11.41
C LYS A 77 15.21 4.65 10.28
N ASN A 78 14.20 3.87 9.91
CA ASN A 78 13.24 4.30 8.89
C ASN A 78 12.33 5.45 9.38
N ASN A 79 12.26 5.69 10.68
CA ASN A 79 11.51 6.79 11.27
C ASN A 79 12.26 8.13 11.23
N TYR A 80 13.41 8.21 10.57
CA TYR A 80 14.25 9.42 10.55
C TYR A 80 14.62 9.82 9.12
N SER A 81 14.82 11.12 8.89
CA SER A 81 15.29 11.66 7.61
C SER A 81 16.67 11.16 7.23
N SER A 82 17.07 11.35 5.97
CA SER A 82 18.40 10.99 5.49
C SER A 82 19.50 11.67 6.31
N ASN A 83 19.36 12.97 6.61
CA ASN A 83 20.33 13.73 7.40
C ASN A 83 20.44 13.19 8.83
N GLN A 84 19.28 12.89 9.47
CA GLN A 84 19.27 12.35 10.81
C GLN A 84 19.87 10.93 10.86
N LYS A 85 19.61 10.09 9.86
CA LYS A 85 20.23 8.77 9.74
C LYS A 85 21.76 8.84 9.66
N GLU A 86 22.28 9.75 8.85
CA GLU A 86 23.73 9.94 8.73
C GLU A 86 24.35 10.45 10.02
N PHE A 87 23.68 11.38 10.71
CA PHE A 87 24.10 11.86 12.02
C PHE A 87 24.09 10.73 13.06
N ILE A 88 22.99 9.97 13.18
CA ILE A 88 22.88 8.82 14.09
C ILE A 88 24.01 7.82 13.85
N ASP A 89 24.27 7.47 12.58
CA ASP A 89 25.33 6.55 12.22
C ASP A 89 26.72 7.09 12.61
N ALA A 90 26.96 8.36 12.37
CA ALA A 90 28.23 8.98 12.70
C ALA A 90 28.49 9.03 14.20
N VAL A 91 27.49 9.36 15.02
CA VAL A 91 27.61 9.33 16.50
C VAL A 91 27.77 7.89 17.00
N ALA A 92 26.92 6.96 16.52
CA ALA A 92 26.97 5.56 16.92
C ALA A 92 28.31 4.88 16.59
N ASP A 93 28.93 5.25 15.47
CA ASP A 93 30.27 4.73 15.09
C ASP A 93 31.38 5.16 16.05
N THR A 94 31.20 6.22 16.84
CA THR A 94 32.15 6.67 17.86
C THR A 94 31.94 5.98 19.21
N MET A 95 30.79 5.32 19.42
CA MET A 95 30.41 4.76 20.71
C MET A 95 31.36 3.64 21.16
N THR A 96 31.77 3.74 22.40
CA THR A 96 32.53 2.74 23.14
C THR A 96 31.86 2.54 24.50
N TYR A 97 32.23 1.47 25.24
CA TYR A 97 31.72 1.27 26.57
C TYR A 97 32.79 0.69 27.50
N GLU A 98 32.59 0.90 28.81
CA GLU A 98 33.37 0.27 29.88
C GLU A 98 32.46 -0.24 30.99
N VAL A 99 32.48 -1.54 31.29
CA VAL A 99 31.78 -2.12 32.44
C VAL A 99 32.60 -1.86 33.72
N LYS A 100 32.02 -1.10 34.65
CA LYS A 100 32.66 -0.74 35.92
C LYS A 100 32.57 -1.91 36.91
N SER A 101 33.45 -2.87 36.77
CA SER A 101 33.44 -4.13 37.55
C SER A 101 33.57 -3.94 39.08
N ASP A 102 33.99 -2.75 39.51
CA ASP A 102 34.11 -2.36 40.91
C ASP A 102 32.80 -1.87 41.53
N THR A 103 31.79 -1.55 40.69
CA THR A 103 30.42 -1.17 41.13
C THR A 103 29.51 -2.37 41.28
N VAL A 104 29.94 -3.59 40.86
CA VAL A 104 29.09 -4.76 40.82
C VAL A 104 28.52 -5.13 42.20
N LYS A 105 27.23 -5.33 42.26
CA LYS A 105 26.51 -5.88 43.38
C LYS A 105 25.76 -7.11 42.93
N SER A 106 25.74 -8.17 43.72
CA SER A 106 25.05 -9.39 43.31
C SER A 106 24.60 -10.24 44.51
N ASP A 107 23.46 -10.86 44.35
CA ASP A 107 22.99 -11.98 45.12
C ASP A 107 22.58 -13.15 44.18
N LYS A 108 21.77 -14.09 44.63
CA LYS A 108 21.37 -15.24 43.79
C LYS A 108 20.31 -14.93 42.78
N GLU A 109 19.54 -13.85 42.97
CA GLU A 109 18.34 -13.52 42.20
C GLU A 109 18.48 -12.21 41.44
N ARG A 110 19.24 -11.25 42.00
CA ARG A 110 19.43 -9.93 41.47
C ARG A 110 20.90 -9.50 41.45
N GLY A 111 21.21 -8.59 40.56
CA GLY A 111 22.51 -7.95 40.47
C GLY A 111 22.45 -6.60 39.82
N SER A 112 23.49 -5.81 40.01
CA SER A 112 23.65 -4.53 39.31
C SER A 112 25.11 -4.25 39.03
N VAL A 113 25.35 -3.45 37.97
CA VAL A 113 26.69 -2.94 37.63
C VAL A 113 26.51 -1.70 36.77
N ASP A 114 27.39 -0.72 36.93
CA ASP A 114 27.41 0.47 36.10
C ASP A 114 28.18 0.21 34.82
N VAL A 115 27.65 0.70 33.70
CA VAL A 115 28.31 0.72 32.40
C VAL A 115 28.42 2.18 31.95
N VAL A 116 29.61 2.60 31.61
CA VAL A 116 29.83 3.95 31.04
C VAL A 116 29.93 3.78 29.53
N PHE A 117 29.03 4.44 28.82
CA PHE A 117 29.09 4.58 27.37
C PHE A 117 29.76 5.94 27.05
N THR A 118 30.72 5.92 26.17
CA THR A 118 31.46 7.11 25.74
C THR A 118 31.26 7.28 24.25
N MET A 119 30.86 8.47 23.83
CA MET A 119 30.66 8.86 22.43
C MET A 119 31.25 10.23 22.17
N VAL A 120 31.36 10.66 20.94
CA VAL A 120 31.74 12.04 20.58
C VAL A 120 30.76 13.01 21.26
N ASP A 121 31.28 14.13 21.77
CA ASP A 121 30.47 15.24 22.26
C ASP A 121 29.84 15.96 21.05
N TYR A 122 28.71 15.35 20.55
CA TYR A 122 28.04 15.83 19.35
C TYR A 122 27.43 17.23 19.53
N GLU A 123 26.95 17.55 20.72
CA GLU A 123 26.42 18.88 21.00
C GLU A 123 27.48 19.93 20.82
N LYS A 124 28.67 19.64 21.36
CA LYS A 124 29.82 20.56 21.24
C LYS A 124 30.35 20.62 19.82
N ALA A 125 30.42 19.46 19.14
CA ALA A 125 30.88 19.38 17.76
C ALA A 125 30.04 20.27 16.84
N ILE A 126 28.71 20.15 16.93
CA ILE A 126 27.77 20.94 16.12
C ILE A 126 27.79 22.40 16.49
N LYS A 127 27.85 22.72 17.80
CA LYS A 127 27.87 24.11 18.28
C LYS A 127 29.14 24.87 17.91
N ASP A 128 30.28 24.19 17.93
CA ASP A 128 31.59 24.78 17.62
C ASP A 128 31.88 24.72 16.11
N GLY A 129 31.18 23.87 15.35
CA GLY A 129 31.22 23.79 13.91
C GLY A 129 30.41 24.92 13.25
N ASP A 130 30.80 25.30 12.05
CA ASP A 130 30.04 26.22 11.18
C ASP A 130 29.32 25.37 10.15
N CYS A 131 28.31 24.63 10.62
CA CYS A 131 27.62 23.58 9.85
C CYS A 131 26.47 24.20 9.04
N GLU A 132 26.55 24.13 7.73
CA GLU A 132 25.48 24.57 6.81
C GLU A 132 24.74 23.37 6.19
N ASP A 133 25.36 22.20 6.16
CA ASP A 133 24.77 20.95 5.64
C ASP A 133 25.21 19.72 6.45
N ILE A 134 24.70 18.53 6.10
CA ILE A 134 24.99 17.30 6.82
C ILE A 134 26.46 16.88 6.70
N ASP A 135 27.11 17.15 5.58
CA ASP A 135 28.51 16.83 5.39
C ASP A 135 29.38 17.64 6.37
N ASP A 136 29.06 18.92 6.61
CA ASP A 136 29.68 19.77 7.59
C ASP A 136 29.52 19.23 9.02
N VAL A 137 28.31 18.76 9.38
CA VAL A 137 28.05 18.11 10.68
C VAL A 137 28.88 16.84 10.84
N ILE A 138 28.90 16.00 9.83
CA ILE A 138 29.70 14.76 9.85
C ILE A 138 31.19 15.05 9.96
N ASP A 139 31.68 16.11 9.33
CA ASP A 139 33.10 16.52 9.42
C ASP A 139 33.39 17.15 10.78
N ALA A 140 32.45 17.94 11.34
CA ALA A 140 32.60 18.49 12.71
C ALA A 140 32.62 17.35 13.76
N LEU A 141 31.80 16.32 13.63
CA LEU A 141 31.85 15.13 14.50
C LEU A 141 33.19 14.38 14.40
N LYS A 142 33.74 14.22 13.19
CA LYS A 142 35.02 13.54 12.97
C LYS A 142 36.22 14.33 13.52
N ASP A 143 36.14 15.66 13.48
CA ASP A 143 37.20 16.54 13.95
C ASP A 143 37.13 16.85 15.45
N CYS A 144 36.00 16.54 16.10
CA CYS A 144 35.79 16.72 17.53
C CYS A 144 36.62 15.70 18.33
N GLU A 145 37.55 16.19 19.17
CA GLU A 145 38.36 15.36 20.09
C GLU A 145 37.69 15.18 21.46
N ASP A 146 36.63 15.95 21.76
CA ASP A 146 35.91 15.87 23.02
C ASP A 146 34.88 14.74 22.98
N THR A 147 34.68 14.10 24.12
CA THR A 147 33.75 13.01 24.29
C THR A 147 32.82 13.27 25.46
N MET A 148 31.62 12.73 25.39
CA MET A 148 30.66 12.69 26.49
C MET A 148 30.50 11.26 27.01
N ASP A 149 30.27 11.15 28.31
CA ASP A 149 30.06 9.88 29.00
C ASP A 149 28.60 9.80 29.53
N VAL A 150 27.88 8.72 29.18
CA VAL A 150 26.59 8.39 29.78
C VAL A 150 26.78 7.14 30.63
N THR A 151 26.46 7.25 31.92
CA THR A 151 26.54 6.13 32.83
C THR A 151 25.18 5.49 33.03
N VAL A 152 25.03 4.23 32.62
CA VAL A 152 23.81 3.44 32.78
C VAL A 152 24.00 2.42 33.91
N GLY A 153 23.16 2.51 34.94
CA GLY A 153 23.12 1.55 36.02
C GLY A 153 22.29 0.34 35.61
N LEU A 154 22.91 -0.73 35.11
CA LEU A 154 22.20 -1.95 34.71
C LEU A 154 21.76 -2.74 35.93
N GLU A 155 20.46 -3.00 36.05
CA GLU A 155 19.89 -3.92 37.00
C GLU A 155 19.56 -5.26 36.33
N PHE A 156 19.99 -6.36 36.95
CA PHE A 156 19.82 -7.70 36.40
C PHE A 156 18.93 -8.56 37.27
N LYS A 157 18.17 -9.43 36.62
CA LYS A 157 17.39 -10.49 37.23
C LYS A 157 17.81 -11.86 36.70
N ASN A 158 18.01 -12.79 37.59
CA ASN A 158 18.36 -14.18 37.25
C ASN A 158 17.08 -14.90 36.76
N LYS A 159 17.13 -15.39 35.55
CA LYS A 159 16.09 -16.23 34.93
C LYS A 159 16.69 -17.61 34.58
N GLY A 160 16.93 -18.43 35.59
CA GLY A 160 17.55 -19.73 35.44
C GLY A 160 19.06 -19.64 35.20
N ASP A 161 19.52 -19.88 33.95
CA ASP A 161 20.95 -19.86 33.62
C ASP A 161 21.38 -18.50 32.98
N LYS A 162 20.50 -17.49 32.96
CA LYS A 162 20.76 -16.22 32.31
C LYS A 162 20.48 -15.04 33.23
N TRP A 163 21.34 -14.02 33.16
CA TRP A 163 21.13 -12.72 33.73
C TRP A 163 20.58 -11.79 32.66
N LEU A 164 19.36 -11.25 32.88
CA LEU A 164 18.65 -10.36 31.97
C LEU A 164 18.48 -9.01 32.62
N VAL A 165 18.57 -7.94 31.85
CA VAL A 165 18.36 -6.55 32.29
C VAL A 165 16.89 -6.38 32.68
N ASP A 166 16.62 -5.80 33.87
CA ASP A 166 15.30 -5.65 34.49
C ASP A 166 14.85 -4.17 34.59
N ASN A 167 15.57 -3.25 34.00
CA ASN A 167 15.32 -1.80 34.11
C ASN A 167 15.57 -1.05 32.77
N ILE A 168 15.14 -1.61 31.66
CA ILE A 168 15.33 -1.01 30.34
C ILE A 168 14.52 0.31 30.15
N ASP A 169 13.51 0.54 31.01
CA ASP A 169 12.64 1.70 31.06
C ASP A 169 13.16 2.82 31.97
N ASP A 170 14.37 2.71 32.49
CA ASP A 170 14.98 3.76 33.32
C ASP A 170 15.47 4.93 32.44
N LYS A 171 15.43 6.13 33.02
CA LYS A 171 15.88 7.39 32.40
C LYS A 171 17.33 7.33 31.87
N ASP A 172 18.20 6.54 32.49
CA ASP A 172 19.59 6.39 32.04
C ASP A 172 19.68 5.86 30.59
N PHE A 173 18.65 5.11 30.13
CA PHE A 173 18.55 4.65 28.73
C PHE A 173 18.02 5.73 27.80
N GLU A 174 17.10 6.59 28.28
CA GLU A 174 16.67 7.77 27.51
C GLU A 174 17.87 8.67 27.23
N ASP A 175 18.66 8.98 28.27
CA ASP A 175 19.86 9.82 28.14
C ASP A 175 20.91 9.16 27.19
N LEU A 176 21.02 7.82 27.16
CA LEU A 176 21.93 7.09 26.27
C LEU A 176 21.57 7.22 24.78
N PHE A 177 20.29 7.24 24.47
CA PHE A 177 19.78 7.30 23.12
C PHE A 177 19.31 8.71 22.70
N GLU A 178 19.57 9.75 23.50
CA GLU A 178 19.13 11.12 23.24
C GLU A 178 19.57 11.64 21.86
N PHE A 179 20.71 11.18 21.35
CA PHE A 179 21.20 11.58 20.03
C PHE A 179 20.33 11.11 18.86
N TYR A 180 19.43 10.13 19.05
CA TYR A 180 18.48 9.73 18.01
C TYR A 180 17.45 10.82 17.72
N THR A 181 17.09 11.61 18.75
CA THR A 181 16.09 12.69 18.67
C THR A 181 16.73 14.09 18.78
N TYR A 182 18.07 14.17 18.76
CA TYR A 182 18.77 15.43 18.85
C TYR A 182 18.59 16.27 17.58
N ASP A 183 18.13 17.51 17.75
CA ASP A 183 17.99 18.46 16.65
C ASP A 183 19.36 18.95 16.20
N ILE A 184 19.80 18.49 15.04
CA ILE A 184 21.10 18.89 14.44
C ILE A 184 21.06 20.30 13.85
N GLY A 185 19.88 20.97 13.81
CA GLY A 185 19.71 22.31 13.28
C GLY A 185 19.87 22.43 11.76
N ILE A 186 19.95 21.29 11.07
CA ILE A 186 20.08 21.20 9.62
C ILE A 186 18.89 20.42 9.08
N TRP A 187 18.08 21.11 8.32
CA TRP A 187 16.87 20.53 7.75
C TRP A 187 17.06 20.33 6.25
N PRO A 188 16.48 19.26 5.68
CA PRO A 188 16.44 19.08 4.23
C PRO A 188 15.70 20.27 3.57
N ASP A 189 15.99 20.52 2.31
CA ASP A 189 15.18 21.41 1.49
C ASP A 189 13.81 20.77 1.28
N MET A 190 12.85 21.08 2.17
CA MET A 190 11.52 20.46 2.19
C MET A 190 10.77 20.66 0.87
N ALA A 191 11.01 21.75 0.16
CA ALA A 191 10.39 21.97 -1.15
C ALA A 191 10.89 20.94 -2.19
N SER A 192 12.15 20.53 -2.11
CA SER A 192 12.72 19.51 -3.00
C SER A 192 12.26 18.08 -2.66
N LEU A 193 11.73 17.86 -1.46
CA LEU A 193 11.20 16.57 -1.02
C LEU A 193 9.73 16.38 -1.38
N VAL A 194 9.00 17.43 -1.79
CA VAL A 194 7.62 17.30 -2.24
C VAL A 194 7.57 16.45 -3.50
N SER A 195 6.83 15.34 -3.46
CA SER A 195 6.63 14.47 -4.61
C SER A 195 5.37 14.83 -5.38
N THR A 196 4.28 15.14 -4.66
CA THR A 196 3.00 15.55 -5.24
C THR A 196 2.13 16.19 -4.17
N SER A 197 1.06 16.88 -4.59
CA SER A 197 0.05 17.42 -3.70
C SER A 197 -1.34 17.29 -4.32
N TYR A 198 -2.38 17.27 -3.47
CA TYR A 198 -3.77 17.24 -3.87
C TYR A 198 -4.59 18.12 -2.95
N ILE A 199 -5.41 19.00 -3.51
CA ILE A 199 -6.33 19.86 -2.77
C ILE A 199 -7.76 19.59 -3.23
N TYR A 200 -8.65 19.43 -2.26
CA TYR A 200 -10.06 19.14 -2.48
C TYR A 200 -10.93 20.13 -1.70
N SER A 201 -12.16 20.35 -2.14
CA SER A 201 -13.13 21.14 -1.41
C SER A 201 -14.50 20.48 -1.38
N GLY A 202 -15.21 20.68 -0.28
CA GLY A 202 -16.65 20.49 -0.18
C GLY A 202 -17.32 21.81 0.18
N SER A 203 -18.63 21.82 0.38
CA SER A 203 -19.35 23.04 0.79
C SER A 203 -18.93 23.55 2.18
N TYR A 204 -18.29 22.73 3.00
CA TYR A 204 -17.94 23.06 4.39
C TYR A 204 -16.49 22.72 4.76
N TYR A 205 -15.64 22.32 3.81
CA TYR A 205 -14.23 22.03 4.07
C TYR A 205 -13.33 22.28 2.87
N VAL A 206 -12.05 22.49 3.14
CA VAL A 206 -10.93 22.35 2.20
C VAL A 206 -9.97 21.35 2.80
N ASP A 207 -9.56 20.36 2.03
CA ASP A 207 -8.70 19.26 2.43
C ASP A 207 -7.47 19.24 1.52
N TYR A 208 -6.26 19.33 2.10
CA TYR A 208 -5.03 19.48 1.34
C TYR A 208 -3.97 18.47 1.79
N TYR A 209 -3.61 17.58 0.88
CA TYR A 209 -2.60 16.56 1.05
C TYR A 209 -1.31 16.94 0.34
N VAL A 210 -0.18 16.81 1.03
CA VAL A 210 1.15 16.93 0.44
C VAL A 210 1.94 15.65 0.75
N TYR A 211 2.48 15.04 -0.29
CA TYR A 211 3.27 13.82 -0.19
C TYR A 211 4.74 14.13 -0.41
N PHE A 212 5.60 13.51 0.37
CA PHE A 212 7.05 13.69 0.35
C PHE A 212 7.74 12.39 -0.11
N THR A 213 8.92 12.52 -0.69
CA THR A 213 9.75 11.40 -1.15
C THR A 213 10.39 10.61 0.00
N GLU A 214 10.44 11.18 1.21
CA GLU A 214 10.94 10.53 2.42
C GLU A 214 10.15 10.99 3.65
N SER A 215 10.29 10.29 4.79
CA SER A 215 9.57 10.62 6.02
C SER A 215 9.92 12.01 6.54
N VAL A 216 8.88 12.82 6.80
CA VAL A 216 8.98 14.17 7.38
C VAL A 216 8.35 14.26 8.76
N GLU A 217 7.93 13.14 9.36
CA GLU A 217 7.21 13.08 10.64
C GLU A 217 8.02 13.66 11.80
N GLU A 218 9.34 13.53 11.80
CA GLU A 218 10.21 14.12 12.82
C GLU A 218 10.15 15.65 12.85
N TYR A 219 9.71 16.29 11.74
CA TYR A 219 9.57 17.74 11.60
C TYR A 219 8.14 18.23 11.75
N LYS A 220 7.18 17.39 12.15
CA LYS A 220 5.74 17.71 12.19
C LYS A 220 5.39 19.02 12.87
N ASP A 221 6.07 19.36 13.96
CA ASP A 221 5.83 20.59 14.73
C ASP A 221 6.31 21.86 14.01
N MET A 222 7.13 21.72 12.96
CA MET A 222 7.70 22.82 12.18
C MET A 222 6.84 23.19 10.97
N PHE A 223 5.85 22.36 10.61
CA PHE A 223 4.91 22.67 9.55
C PHE A 223 3.79 23.55 10.06
N THR A 224 3.40 24.51 9.23
CA THR A 224 2.21 25.34 9.38
C THR A 224 1.60 25.60 8.03
N CYS A 225 0.29 25.89 8.00
CA CYS A 225 -0.44 26.25 6.80
C CYS A 225 -1.11 27.61 6.96
N ASP A 226 -1.08 28.41 5.91
CA ASP A 226 -1.91 29.61 5.79
C ASP A 226 -3.00 29.33 4.78
N VAL A 227 -4.22 29.75 5.07
CA VAL A 227 -5.36 29.61 4.18
C VAL A 227 -5.80 30.99 3.71
N TYR A 228 -5.93 31.14 2.42
CA TYR A 228 -6.40 32.38 1.77
C TYR A 228 -7.73 32.10 1.07
N ARG A 229 -8.59 33.12 0.98
CA ARG A 229 -9.78 33.12 0.14
C ARG A 229 -9.75 34.36 -0.74
N ASP A 230 -9.89 34.17 -2.05
CA ASP A 230 -9.78 35.25 -3.07
C ASP A 230 -8.52 36.13 -2.87
N GLY A 231 -7.39 35.49 -2.55
CA GLY A 231 -6.12 36.13 -2.25
C GLY A 231 -6.06 36.88 -0.91
N SER A 232 -7.07 36.76 -0.05
CA SER A 232 -7.11 37.36 1.30
C SER A 232 -6.86 36.31 2.36
N LEU A 233 -5.85 36.52 3.22
CA LEU A 233 -5.56 35.60 4.33
C LEU A 233 -6.76 35.50 5.28
N ILE A 234 -7.27 34.29 5.51
CA ILE A 234 -8.42 34.01 6.38
C ILE A 234 -8.02 33.18 7.61
N ALA A 235 -7.02 32.30 7.47
CA ALA A 235 -6.43 31.57 8.61
C ALA A 235 -4.91 31.53 8.46
N SER A 236 -4.18 31.54 9.59
CA SER A 236 -2.72 31.51 9.60
C SER A 236 -2.19 30.59 10.67
N ASP A 237 -1.03 29.96 10.39
CA ASP A 237 -0.34 29.04 11.31
C ASP A 237 -1.22 27.83 11.71
N GLU A 238 -2.17 27.42 10.86
CA GLU A 238 -2.92 26.20 11.04
C GLU A 238 -1.96 24.99 11.10
N LYS A 239 -2.27 24.03 11.97
CA LYS A 239 -1.41 22.86 12.16
C LYS A 239 -1.93 21.69 11.35
N PRO A 240 -1.19 21.27 10.31
CA PRO A 240 -1.53 20.05 9.59
C PRO A 240 -1.20 18.82 10.42
N ASP A 241 -1.88 17.72 10.15
CA ASP A 241 -1.47 16.41 10.59
C ASP A 241 -0.33 15.91 9.70
N VAL A 242 0.76 15.46 10.31
CA VAL A 242 1.93 14.94 9.58
C VAL A 242 2.23 13.54 10.07
N PHE A 243 2.19 12.59 9.15
CA PHE A 243 2.46 11.20 9.43
C PHE A 243 3.31 10.59 8.32
N ASN A 244 4.50 10.10 8.68
CA ASN A 244 5.48 9.52 7.76
C ASN A 244 5.77 10.46 6.56
N THR A 245 5.37 10.10 5.35
CA THR A 245 5.59 10.87 4.12
C THR A 245 4.41 11.75 3.73
N THR A 246 3.39 11.90 4.57
CA THR A 246 2.16 12.62 4.26
C THR A 246 1.93 13.78 5.22
N LEU A 247 1.54 14.93 4.68
CA LEU A 247 1.00 16.07 5.42
C LEU A 247 -0.43 16.25 4.96
N ASP A 248 -1.36 16.41 5.92
CA ASP A 248 -2.78 16.56 5.71
C ASP A 248 -3.28 17.80 6.47
N LEU A 249 -3.94 18.72 5.77
CA LEU A 249 -4.64 19.84 6.36
C LEU A 249 -6.12 19.79 6.01
N TYR A 250 -6.95 19.48 6.99
CA TYR A 250 -8.39 19.61 6.92
C TYR A 250 -8.84 20.94 7.50
N TYR A 251 -9.26 21.88 6.63
CA TYR A 251 -9.70 23.22 7.01
C TYR A 251 -11.22 23.37 6.94
N THR A 252 -11.83 23.93 7.98
CA THR A 252 -13.28 24.22 8.06
C THR A 252 -13.52 25.47 8.90
N GLU A 253 -14.58 26.20 8.63
CA GLU A 253 -15.03 27.36 9.41
C GLU A 253 -16.25 27.00 10.27
N ASP A 254 -16.09 26.91 11.60
CA ASP A 254 -17.14 26.88 12.66
C ASP A 254 -18.47 26.15 12.33
N TRP A 255 -18.46 24.92 11.76
CA TRP A 255 -19.65 24.08 11.53
C TRP A 255 -20.66 24.59 10.50
N TYR A 256 -20.31 25.57 9.70
CA TYR A 256 -21.13 26.11 8.61
C TYR A 256 -20.43 25.88 7.26
N ASP A 257 -21.21 26.01 6.19
CA ASP A 257 -20.69 26.05 4.84
C ASP A 257 -19.62 27.12 4.71
N LEU A 258 -18.53 26.82 4.02
CA LEU A 258 -17.49 27.80 3.73
C LEU A 258 -18.08 28.89 2.83
N ASP A 259 -17.60 30.11 2.99
CA ASP A 259 -17.94 31.19 2.05
C ASP A 259 -17.33 30.88 0.65
N TYR A 260 -18.07 31.18 -0.38
CA TYR A 260 -17.65 30.97 -1.77
C TYR A 260 -16.38 31.72 -2.13
N GLY A 261 -15.52 31.13 -2.94
CA GLY A 261 -14.31 31.74 -3.45
C GLY A 261 -13.21 30.75 -3.72
N GLU A 262 -12.13 31.24 -4.32
CA GLU A 262 -10.90 30.48 -4.51
C GLU A 262 -10.15 30.38 -3.18
N TYR A 263 -10.02 29.17 -2.67
CA TYR A 263 -9.23 28.88 -1.48
C TYR A 263 -7.83 28.44 -1.88
N THR A 264 -6.82 29.13 -1.36
CA THR A 264 -5.40 28.76 -1.54
C THR A 264 -4.84 28.35 -0.20
N VAL A 265 -4.26 27.15 -0.13
CA VAL A 265 -3.52 26.69 1.03
C VAL A 265 -2.02 26.78 0.75
N VAL A 266 -1.30 27.44 1.64
CA VAL A 266 0.15 27.61 1.57
C VAL A 266 0.79 26.83 2.70
N VAL A 267 1.51 25.76 2.40
CA VAL A 267 2.26 24.99 3.39
C VAL A 267 3.61 25.64 3.61
N LYS A 268 3.94 25.84 4.88
CA LYS A 268 5.21 26.40 5.32
C LYS A 268 5.98 25.43 6.19
N PHE A 269 7.26 25.38 6.00
CA PHE A 269 8.21 24.70 6.87
C PHE A 269 9.11 25.74 7.54
N ASN A 270 9.13 25.76 8.86
CA ASN A 270 9.87 26.74 9.66
C ASN A 270 9.61 28.20 9.20
N GLY A 271 8.37 28.50 8.81
CA GLY A 271 7.93 29.82 8.35
C GLY A 271 8.23 30.15 6.87
N THR A 272 8.88 29.24 6.14
CA THR A 272 9.17 29.38 4.70
C THR A 272 8.18 28.55 3.90
N GLU A 273 7.55 29.16 2.89
CA GLU A 273 6.65 28.46 1.95
C GLU A 273 7.42 27.38 1.20
N ILE A 274 6.83 26.19 1.12
CA ILE A 274 7.39 25.03 0.40
C ILE A 274 6.51 24.60 -0.78
N ILE A 275 5.18 24.75 -0.66
CA ILE A 275 4.21 24.48 -1.73
C ILE A 275 2.92 25.21 -1.44
N SER A 276 2.15 25.52 -2.47
CA SER A 276 0.79 26.06 -2.37
C SER A 276 -0.07 25.58 -3.52
N ASP A 277 -1.33 25.27 -3.23
CA ASP A 277 -2.35 24.91 -4.21
C ASP A 277 -3.66 25.65 -3.93
N SER A 278 -4.52 25.71 -4.94
CA SER A 278 -5.81 26.40 -4.85
C SER A 278 -6.95 25.52 -5.31
N VAL A 279 -8.11 25.71 -4.69
CA VAL A 279 -9.38 25.06 -5.06
C VAL A 279 -10.53 26.04 -4.88
N ASP A 280 -11.51 25.97 -5.76
CA ASP A 280 -12.72 26.76 -5.62
C ASP A 280 -13.75 26.08 -4.71
N VAL A 281 -14.33 26.84 -3.78
CA VAL A 281 -15.46 26.42 -2.96
C VAL A 281 -16.72 27.05 -3.50
N TYR A 282 -17.65 26.21 -3.96
CA TYR A 282 -18.94 26.61 -4.49
C TYR A 282 -20.04 26.23 -3.50
N GLY A 283 -21.05 27.08 -3.34
CA GLY A 283 -22.13 26.78 -2.43
C GLY A 283 -23.49 26.77 -3.12
N TYR A 284 -24.41 26.05 -2.53
CA TYR A 284 -25.80 25.99 -2.97
C TYR A 284 -26.59 27.19 -2.42
N GLU A 285 -26.97 28.13 -3.27
CA GLU A 285 -28.10 29.04 -2.99
C GLU A 285 -29.42 28.28 -3.26
N TYR A 286 -30.16 27.96 -2.20
CA TYR A 286 -31.57 27.61 -2.32
C TYR A 286 -32.38 28.86 -2.63
N ASP A 287 -32.66 29.10 -3.90
CA ASP A 287 -33.72 30.04 -4.29
C ASP A 287 -34.98 29.27 -4.72
N ASP A 288 -36.04 29.44 -3.95
CA ASP A 288 -37.30 28.70 -3.99
C ASP A 288 -38.25 29.25 -5.08
N THR A 289 -37.76 29.76 -6.20
CA THR A 289 -38.54 30.12 -7.38
C THR A 289 -37.67 30.07 -8.64
N ASP A 290 -37.67 29.00 -9.40
CA ASP A 290 -37.98 28.97 -10.83
C ASP A 290 -37.61 27.61 -11.45
N TYR A 291 -38.59 27.07 -12.12
CA TYR A 291 -38.47 25.96 -13.05
C TYR A 291 -37.71 26.46 -14.27
N CYS A 292 -36.42 26.15 -14.42
CA CYS A 292 -35.64 26.40 -15.63
C CYS A 292 -34.60 25.31 -15.89
N ASP A 293 -34.77 24.69 -17.02
CA ASP A 293 -33.85 24.07 -17.96
C ASP A 293 -32.45 23.63 -17.42
N ASP A 294 -32.33 22.32 -17.13
CA ASP A 294 -31.21 21.66 -16.48
C ASP A 294 -29.94 21.46 -17.34
N THR A 295 -29.77 22.12 -18.44
CA THR A 295 -28.65 21.91 -19.36
C THR A 295 -27.37 22.66 -18.99
N ASP A 296 -27.46 23.77 -18.23
CA ASP A 296 -26.27 24.54 -17.82
C ASP A 296 -25.62 24.04 -16.49
N TYR A 297 -26.33 23.19 -15.72
CA TYR A 297 -25.80 22.64 -14.45
C TYR A 297 -24.74 21.55 -14.66
N PHE A 298 -24.88 20.78 -15.73
CA PHE A 298 -23.92 19.70 -16.04
C PHE A 298 -22.57 20.23 -16.56
N ASP A 299 -22.52 21.36 -17.21
CA ASP A 299 -21.28 21.91 -17.79
C ASP A 299 -20.30 22.49 -16.74
N SER A 300 -20.78 22.85 -15.53
CA SER A 300 -19.92 23.38 -14.45
C SER A 300 -19.33 22.30 -13.53
N LEU A 301 -19.92 21.10 -13.47
CA LEU A 301 -19.42 19.98 -12.67
C LEU A 301 -18.20 19.28 -13.31
N TYR A 302 -17.91 19.57 -14.59
CA TYR A 302 -16.88 18.85 -15.36
C TYR A 302 -15.56 19.60 -15.52
N THR A 303 -15.30 20.71 -14.81
CA THR A 303 -14.14 21.57 -15.07
C THR A 303 -12.88 21.27 -14.26
N ASP A 304 -12.92 20.39 -13.27
CA ASP A 304 -11.77 20.10 -12.38
C ASP A 304 -11.11 18.74 -12.62
N TYR A 305 -11.25 18.17 -13.80
CA TYR A 305 -10.55 16.92 -14.13
C TYR A 305 -9.08 17.19 -14.45
N GLN A 306 -8.19 16.40 -13.87
CA GLN A 306 -6.78 16.49 -14.23
C GLN A 306 -6.60 16.17 -15.71
N THR A 307 -5.94 17.07 -16.45
CA THR A 307 -5.55 16.84 -17.83
C THR A 307 -4.05 16.83 -17.94
N GLN A 308 -3.51 15.71 -18.43
CA GLN A 308 -2.09 15.56 -18.71
C GLN A 308 -1.88 15.50 -20.22
N THR A 309 -0.77 16.02 -20.71
CA THR A 309 -0.50 16.08 -22.15
C THR A 309 0.92 15.59 -22.43
N TYR A 310 1.04 14.64 -23.35
CA TYR A 310 2.28 14.03 -23.73
C TYR A 310 2.50 14.14 -25.24
N GLY A 311 3.75 14.32 -25.67
CA GLY A 311 4.09 14.57 -27.06
C GLY A 311 3.82 16.02 -27.48
N TYR A 312 4.10 16.32 -28.74
CA TYR A 312 3.95 17.67 -29.35
C TYR A 312 3.70 17.58 -30.85
N GLY A 313 3.20 16.46 -31.31
CA GLY A 313 2.80 16.25 -32.71
C GLY A 313 1.56 17.04 -33.11
N PRO A 314 1.33 17.19 -34.42
CA PRO A 314 0.16 17.93 -34.91
C PRO A 314 -1.16 17.15 -34.81
N GLU A 315 -1.12 15.83 -34.71
CA GLU A 315 -2.29 14.97 -34.59
C GLU A 315 -2.60 14.74 -33.11
N THR A 316 -3.87 14.82 -32.71
CA THR A 316 -4.27 14.70 -31.29
C THR A 316 -4.99 13.37 -31.07
N ILE A 317 -4.60 12.67 -30.01
CA ILE A 317 -5.30 11.50 -29.47
C ILE A 317 -5.83 11.88 -28.08
N ASN A 318 -7.13 11.78 -27.86
CA ASN A 318 -7.75 11.95 -26.56
C ASN A 318 -7.84 10.63 -25.85
N LEU A 319 -7.27 10.55 -24.64
CA LEU A 319 -7.33 9.36 -23.80
C LEU A 319 -8.05 9.69 -22.49
N TRP A 320 -9.07 8.91 -22.16
CA TRP A 320 -9.77 9.04 -20.88
C TRP A 320 -9.47 7.88 -19.95
N SER A 321 -9.13 8.20 -18.71
CA SER A 321 -8.78 7.22 -17.68
C SER A 321 -9.37 7.64 -16.33
N PHE A 322 -9.48 6.71 -15.42
CA PHE A 322 -9.94 6.96 -14.05
C PHE A 322 -8.78 6.96 -13.02
N THR A 323 -7.56 6.69 -13.48
CA THR A 323 -6.31 6.76 -12.70
C THR A 323 -5.19 7.34 -13.56
N ASN A 324 -4.06 7.68 -12.94
CA ASN A 324 -2.84 8.09 -13.63
C ASN A 324 -2.14 6.94 -14.37
N GLU A 325 -2.49 5.69 -14.10
CA GLU A 325 -1.76 4.52 -14.55
C GLU A 325 -1.65 4.43 -16.09
N VAL A 326 -2.76 4.58 -16.81
CA VAL A 326 -2.73 4.57 -18.28
C VAL A 326 -2.06 5.82 -18.88
N PRO A 327 -2.28 7.03 -18.38
CA PRO A 327 -1.47 8.21 -18.72
C PRO A 327 0.04 8.02 -18.54
N ASP A 328 0.48 7.39 -17.45
CA ASP A 328 1.90 7.08 -17.22
C ASP A 328 2.46 6.09 -18.25
N MET A 329 1.63 5.13 -18.71
CA MET A 329 1.99 4.21 -19.82
C MET A 329 2.23 4.99 -21.12
N VAL A 330 1.38 5.95 -21.44
CA VAL A 330 1.56 6.83 -22.60
C VAL A 330 2.84 7.65 -22.46
N ALA A 331 3.11 8.22 -21.31
CA ALA A 331 4.34 8.97 -21.03
C ALA A 331 5.58 8.09 -21.28
N LYS A 332 5.56 6.86 -20.77
CA LYS A 332 6.63 5.88 -20.93
C LYS A 332 6.79 5.46 -22.40
N TYR A 333 5.68 5.23 -23.12
CA TYR A 333 5.73 4.90 -24.52
C TYR A 333 6.41 6.01 -25.35
N ILE A 334 6.03 7.26 -25.12
CA ILE A 334 6.63 8.41 -25.81
C ILE A 334 8.10 8.61 -25.42
N GLU A 335 8.48 8.33 -24.16
CA GLU A 335 9.88 8.32 -23.74
C GLU A 335 10.72 7.32 -24.56
N LEU A 336 10.19 6.10 -24.73
CA LEU A 336 10.85 5.02 -25.47
C LEU A 336 10.77 5.22 -26.99
N ASN A 337 9.70 5.86 -27.50
CA ASN A 337 9.40 6.08 -28.90
C ASN A 337 9.20 7.58 -29.20
N PRO A 338 10.27 8.40 -29.22
CA PRO A 338 10.15 9.84 -29.44
C PRO A 338 9.55 10.23 -30.81
N ASP A 339 9.63 9.36 -31.80
CA ASP A 339 9.05 9.60 -33.14
C ASP A 339 7.52 9.62 -33.04
N PHE A 340 6.90 8.78 -32.21
CA PHE A 340 5.47 8.83 -31.92
C PHE A 340 5.08 10.18 -31.30
N GLY A 341 5.82 10.66 -30.29
CA GLY A 341 5.58 11.96 -29.67
C GLY A 341 5.83 13.16 -30.58
N ASN A 342 6.55 12.98 -31.71
CA ASN A 342 6.67 14.00 -32.76
C ASN A 342 5.48 14.02 -33.73
N GLU A 343 4.76 12.89 -33.85
CA GLU A 343 3.60 12.75 -34.75
C GLU A 343 2.29 13.05 -34.01
N TYR A 344 2.17 12.58 -32.76
CA TYR A 344 0.97 12.69 -31.95
C TYR A 344 1.19 13.56 -30.69
N THR A 345 0.12 14.25 -30.28
CA THR A 345 -0.07 14.80 -28.96
C THR A 345 -1.18 14.02 -28.28
N VAL A 346 -0.87 13.31 -27.17
CA VAL A 346 -1.88 12.57 -26.42
C VAL A 346 -2.35 13.42 -25.27
N VAL A 347 -3.65 13.73 -25.24
CA VAL A 347 -4.32 14.49 -24.18
C VAL A 347 -5.06 13.50 -23.29
N CYS A 348 -4.56 13.29 -22.09
CA CYS A 348 -5.11 12.37 -21.12
C CYS A 348 -6.01 13.11 -20.14
N LYS A 349 -7.30 12.74 -20.10
CA LYS A 349 -8.28 13.25 -19.13
C LYS A 349 -8.51 12.20 -18.07
N ILE A 350 -8.31 12.58 -16.80
CA ILE A 350 -8.43 11.68 -15.65
C ILE A 350 -9.62 12.11 -14.80
N ILE A 351 -10.56 11.19 -14.58
CA ILE A 351 -11.76 11.37 -13.75
C ILE A 351 -11.83 10.19 -12.79
N PRO A 352 -11.65 10.38 -11.47
CA PRO A 352 -11.68 9.28 -10.51
C PRO A 352 -13.04 8.55 -10.47
N THR A 353 -13.03 7.22 -10.32
CA THR A 353 -14.25 6.43 -10.13
C THR A 353 -14.83 6.56 -8.72
N THR A 354 -14.03 7.05 -7.76
CA THR A 354 -14.46 7.24 -6.36
C THR A 354 -15.58 8.26 -6.17
N THR A 355 -15.79 9.14 -7.16
CA THR A 355 -16.87 10.15 -7.17
C THR A 355 -18.09 9.72 -7.98
N ASP A 356 -18.10 8.51 -8.56
CA ASP A 356 -19.11 8.00 -9.48
C ASP A 356 -19.33 8.87 -10.76
N GLU A 357 -18.41 9.79 -11.06
CA GLU A 357 -18.55 10.73 -12.19
C GLU A 357 -17.99 10.21 -13.50
N TYR A 358 -17.04 9.26 -13.46
CA TYR A 358 -16.35 8.79 -14.66
C TYR A 358 -17.29 8.16 -15.69
N GLN A 359 -18.14 7.24 -15.29
CA GLN A 359 -19.04 6.53 -16.21
C GLN A 359 -20.03 7.48 -16.89
N PRO A 360 -20.79 8.33 -16.17
CA PRO A 360 -21.70 9.29 -16.81
C PRO A 360 -20.98 10.23 -17.78
N ALA A 361 -19.80 10.73 -17.40
CA ALA A 361 -19.02 11.61 -18.26
C ALA A 361 -18.53 10.91 -19.53
N LEU A 362 -18.08 9.66 -19.43
CA LEU A 362 -17.65 8.84 -20.56
C LEU A 362 -18.83 8.55 -21.49
N GLU A 363 -19.98 8.17 -20.93
CA GLU A 363 -21.21 7.91 -21.68
C GLU A 363 -21.65 9.13 -22.48
N ASP A 364 -21.70 10.30 -21.84
CA ASP A 364 -22.04 11.56 -22.48
C ASP A 364 -21.06 11.96 -23.57
N ALA A 365 -19.74 11.75 -23.35
CA ALA A 365 -18.71 12.03 -24.34
C ALA A 365 -18.82 11.13 -25.57
N LEU A 366 -19.10 9.85 -25.38
CA LEU A 366 -19.31 8.89 -26.47
C LEU A 366 -20.58 9.19 -27.27
N ILE A 367 -21.68 9.55 -26.59
CA ILE A 367 -22.96 9.92 -27.23
C ILE A 367 -22.84 11.22 -28.03
N ASN A 368 -22.27 12.26 -27.43
CA ASN A 368 -22.23 13.60 -28.04
C ASN A 368 -21.12 13.71 -29.10
N GLY A 369 -20.06 12.94 -28.98
CA GLY A 369 -18.89 13.02 -29.85
C GLY A 369 -18.21 14.39 -29.76
N GLY A 370 -17.41 14.74 -30.75
CA GLY A 370 -16.75 16.04 -30.86
C GLY A 370 -15.26 15.96 -30.60
N SER A 371 -14.59 17.12 -30.50
CA SER A 371 -13.13 17.20 -30.39
C SER A 371 -12.56 16.69 -29.08
N ASP A 372 -13.39 16.58 -28.04
CA ASP A 372 -12.99 16.21 -26.70
C ASP A 372 -13.44 14.77 -26.34
N ALA A 373 -14.19 14.12 -27.25
CA ALA A 373 -14.54 12.71 -27.09
C ALA A 373 -13.27 11.85 -27.09
N PRO A 374 -13.21 10.78 -26.27
CA PRO A 374 -12.02 9.95 -26.23
C PRO A 374 -11.83 9.15 -27.54
N ASP A 375 -10.59 9.04 -27.99
CA ASP A 375 -10.13 8.07 -28.98
C ASP A 375 -9.79 6.74 -28.33
N ILE A 376 -9.23 6.79 -27.10
CA ILE A 376 -8.95 5.66 -26.23
C ILE A 376 -9.62 5.91 -24.88
N TYR A 377 -10.25 4.91 -24.29
CA TYR A 377 -10.80 5.01 -22.96
C TYR A 377 -10.61 3.74 -22.14
N ALA A 378 -10.34 3.93 -20.85
CA ALA A 378 -10.16 2.85 -19.89
C ALA A 378 -11.51 2.55 -19.21
N VAL A 379 -11.80 1.28 -18.99
CA VAL A 379 -12.96 0.83 -18.21
C VAL A 379 -12.52 -0.18 -17.14
N GLU A 380 -13.08 -0.03 -15.94
CA GLU A 380 -12.82 -0.92 -14.80
C GLU A 380 -13.77 -2.12 -14.86
N ALA A 381 -13.36 -3.26 -14.29
CA ALA A 381 -14.09 -4.53 -14.29
C ALA A 381 -15.59 -4.39 -13.90
N GLY A 382 -15.89 -3.55 -12.90
CA GLY A 382 -17.24 -3.35 -12.40
C GLY A 382 -18.25 -2.81 -13.42
N PHE A 383 -17.76 -2.20 -14.51
CA PHE A 383 -18.61 -1.66 -15.57
C PHE A 383 -18.09 -1.96 -17.00
N ALA A 384 -17.02 -2.74 -17.13
CA ALA A 384 -16.43 -3.04 -18.45
C ALA A 384 -17.46 -3.62 -19.43
N THR A 385 -18.28 -4.56 -18.98
CA THR A 385 -19.28 -5.23 -19.83
C THR A 385 -20.36 -4.30 -20.37
N LYS A 386 -20.62 -3.16 -19.73
CA LYS A 386 -21.50 -2.10 -20.26
C LYS A 386 -20.97 -1.55 -21.59
N PHE A 387 -19.64 -1.39 -21.70
CA PHE A 387 -18.97 -0.83 -22.88
C PHE A 387 -18.51 -1.89 -23.88
N THR A 388 -18.32 -3.14 -23.46
CA THR A 388 -17.90 -4.21 -24.36
C THR A 388 -19.08 -5.00 -24.91
N GLN A 389 -20.13 -5.23 -24.13
CA GLN A 389 -21.25 -6.13 -24.47
C GLN A 389 -22.62 -5.45 -24.32
N GLY A 390 -22.75 -4.44 -23.44
CA GLY A 390 -23.97 -3.74 -23.11
C GLY A 390 -24.33 -2.61 -24.07
N GLU A 391 -25.10 -1.63 -23.57
CA GLU A 391 -25.70 -0.57 -24.40
C GLU A 391 -24.68 0.33 -25.09
N PHE A 392 -23.46 0.47 -24.53
CA PHE A 392 -22.38 1.29 -25.10
C PHE A 392 -21.43 0.51 -25.99
N SER A 393 -21.61 -0.79 -26.18
CA SER A 393 -20.71 -1.63 -27.00
C SER A 393 -20.60 -1.18 -28.47
N GLY A 394 -21.61 -0.45 -28.96
CA GLY A 394 -21.60 0.10 -30.33
C GLY A 394 -20.60 1.25 -30.55
N TYR A 395 -20.05 1.84 -29.48
CA TYR A 395 -19.02 2.88 -29.57
C TYR A 395 -17.60 2.33 -29.56
N ALA A 396 -17.40 1.04 -29.25
CA ALA A 396 -16.10 0.40 -29.20
C ALA A 396 -15.71 -0.17 -30.58
N ALA A 397 -14.55 0.21 -31.07
CA ALA A 397 -13.98 -0.34 -32.30
C ALA A 397 -13.42 -1.76 -32.05
N PRO A 398 -13.69 -2.74 -32.92
CA PRO A 398 -12.94 -3.98 -32.94
C PRO A 398 -11.43 -3.69 -33.15
N TYR A 399 -10.56 -4.37 -32.42
CA TYR A 399 -9.12 -4.22 -32.58
C TYR A 399 -8.64 -4.61 -33.98
N GLU A 400 -9.33 -5.55 -34.64
CA GLU A 400 -9.07 -5.93 -36.04
C GLU A 400 -9.33 -4.76 -37.00
N ASP A 401 -10.36 -3.93 -36.75
CA ASP A 401 -10.69 -2.76 -37.58
C ASP A 401 -9.64 -1.65 -37.48
N LEU A 402 -8.84 -1.63 -36.39
CA LEU A 402 -7.67 -0.76 -36.24
C LEU A 402 -6.43 -1.29 -36.97
N GLY A 403 -6.53 -2.49 -37.59
CA GLY A 403 -5.44 -3.11 -38.35
C GLY A 403 -4.52 -4.01 -37.50
N ILE A 404 -4.90 -4.36 -36.30
CA ILE A 404 -4.18 -5.30 -35.42
C ILE A 404 -4.54 -6.73 -35.81
N ASP A 405 -3.53 -7.57 -36.07
CA ASP A 405 -3.73 -9.03 -36.27
C ASP A 405 -3.95 -9.67 -34.90
N ILE A 406 -5.20 -9.52 -34.38
CA ILE A 406 -5.54 -9.76 -32.99
C ILE A 406 -5.41 -11.24 -32.62
N ASP A 407 -5.83 -12.17 -33.49
CA ASP A 407 -5.76 -13.61 -33.24
C ASP A 407 -4.30 -14.05 -33.05
N ALA A 408 -3.41 -13.60 -33.93
CA ALA A 408 -1.99 -13.94 -33.86
C ALA A 408 -1.31 -13.33 -32.64
N ALA A 409 -1.65 -12.08 -32.29
CA ALA A 409 -1.07 -11.39 -31.16
C ALA A 409 -1.50 -12.00 -29.81
N ILE A 410 -2.76 -12.38 -29.66
CA ILE A 410 -3.28 -13.07 -28.48
C ILE A 410 -2.62 -14.45 -28.32
N GLU A 411 -2.48 -15.22 -29.41
CA GLU A 411 -1.80 -16.54 -29.36
C GLU A 411 -0.32 -16.39 -28.99
N GLU A 412 0.39 -15.38 -29.52
CA GLU A 412 1.80 -15.13 -29.22
C GLU A 412 2.01 -14.70 -27.77
N ALA A 413 1.17 -13.79 -27.27
CA ALA A 413 1.24 -13.26 -25.91
C ALA A 413 0.66 -14.20 -24.86
N ASP A 414 -0.10 -15.23 -25.25
CA ASP A 414 -0.82 -16.13 -24.36
C ASP A 414 -1.67 -15.35 -23.33
N ILE A 415 -2.58 -14.52 -23.87
CA ILE A 415 -3.41 -13.61 -23.06
C ILE A 415 -4.43 -14.40 -22.23
N ALA A 416 -4.56 -14.05 -20.95
CA ALA A 416 -5.49 -14.67 -20.01
C ALA A 416 -6.93 -14.67 -20.56
N GLN A 417 -7.52 -15.85 -20.73
CA GLN A 417 -8.80 -16.04 -21.44
C GLN A 417 -9.94 -15.21 -20.86
N TYR A 418 -10.07 -15.11 -19.54
CA TYR A 418 -11.17 -14.34 -18.92
C TYR A 418 -11.12 -12.85 -19.30
N THR A 419 -9.92 -12.29 -19.56
CA THR A 419 -9.80 -10.88 -20.00
C THR A 419 -10.29 -10.71 -21.44
N ILE A 420 -10.12 -11.72 -22.27
CA ILE A 420 -10.64 -11.78 -23.63
C ILE A 420 -12.17 -11.91 -23.60
N ASP A 421 -12.71 -12.77 -22.73
CA ASP A 421 -14.15 -12.98 -22.59
C ASP A 421 -14.88 -11.66 -22.25
N VAL A 422 -14.36 -10.90 -21.26
CA VAL A 422 -14.89 -9.57 -20.89
C VAL A 422 -14.78 -8.57 -22.05
N GLY A 423 -13.67 -8.60 -22.79
CA GLY A 423 -13.38 -7.69 -23.90
C GLY A 423 -14.01 -8.06 -25.24
N THR A 424 -14.76 -9.17 -25.31
CA THR A 424 -15.40 -9.66 -26.53
C THR A 424 -16.85 -9.22 -26.58
N ASN A 425 -17.26 -8.56 -27.68
CA ASN A 425 -18.64 -8.09 -27.86
C ASN A 425 -19.60 -9.22 -28.22
N SER A 426 -20.89 -8.90 -28.27
CA SER A 426 -21.96 -9.88 -28.62
C SER A 426 -21.87 -10.43 -30.06
N SER A 427 -21.07 -9.82 -30.94
CA SER A 427 -20.79 -10.30 -32.30
C SER A 427 -19.61 -11.26 -32.36
N GLY A 428 -18.83 -11.36 -31.30
CA GLY A 428 -17.62 -12.17 -31.20
C GLY A 428 -16.34 -11.40 -31.57
N ASP A 429 -16.42 -10.07 -31.71
CA ASP A 429 -15.26 -9.23 -32.01
C ASP A 429 -14.60 -8.78 -30.69
N ILE A 430 -13.28 -8.76 -30.66
CA ILE A 430 -12.53 -8.24 -29.52
C ILE A 430 -12.44 -6.71 -29.63
N VAL A 431 -13.10 -6.02 -28.68
CA VAL A 431 -13.21 -4.57 -28.62
C VAL A 431 -12.44 -3.97 -27.44
N ALA A 432 -11.95 -4.81 -26.53
CA ALA A 432 -11.16 -4.37 -25.38
C ALA A 432 -10.15 -5.47 -24.97
N LEU A 433 -9.00 -5.06 -24.43
CA LEU A 433 -8.04 -5.95 -23.77
C LEU A 433 -7.52 -5.30 -22.51
N ALA A 434 -7.23 -6.14 -21.50
CA ALA A 434 -6.54 -5.72 -20.29
C ALA A 434 -5.01 -5.81 -20.47
N TYR A 435 -4.29 -4.97 -19.75
CA TYR A 435 -2.82 -5.08 -19.65
C TYR A 435 -2.40 -5.87 -18.39
N GLN A 436 -3.25 -5.94 -17.38
CA GLN A 436 -3.02 -6.63 -16.12
C GLN A 436 -3.95 -7.84 -16.01
N SER A 437 -3.47 -8.93 -15.47
CA SER A 437 -4.32 -10.03 -15.03
C SER A 437 -4.63 -9.92 -13.54
N THR A 438 -5.88 -10.20 -13.18
CA THR A 438 -6.41 -10.07 -11.83
C THR A 438 -7.05 -11.36 -11.32
N GLY A 439 -6.61 -12.50 -11.87
CA GLY A 439 -6.94 -13.81 -11.32
C GLY A 439 -6.51 -13.91 -9.86
N GLY A 440 -7.39 -14.47 -9.02
CA GLY A 440 -7.17 -14.48 -7.57
C GLY A 440 -6.43 -15.71 -7.09
N ALA A 441 -5.50 -15.52 -6.16
CA ALA A 441 -4.80 -16.54 -5.42
C ALA A 441 -5.23 -16.52 -3.93
N MET A 442 -4.87 -17.56 -3.18
CA MET A 442 -4.91 -17.52 -1.72
C MET A 442 -3.56 -17.05 -1.19
N ILE A 443 -3.57 -15.92 -0.49
CA ILE A 443 -2.41 -15.28 0.14
C ILE A 443 -2.43 -15.68 1.61
N TYR A 444 -1.43 -16.40 2.10
CA TYR A 444 -1.45 -16.96 3.44
C TYR A 444 -0.16 -16.71 4.24
N ARG A 445 -0.29 -16.77 5.57
CA ARG A 445 0.82 -16.62 6.54
C ARG A 445 1.62 -17.90 6.69
N ARG A 446 2.90 -17.90 6.29
CA ARG A 446 3.82 -19.06 6.37
C ARG A 446 4.01 -19.56 7.79
N SER A 447 4.23 -18.64 8.74
CA SER A 447 4.45 -19.02 10.15
C SER A 447 3.23 -19.73 10.75
N ILE A 448 2.02 -19.24 10.43
CA ILE A 448 0.75 -19.83 10.84
C ILE A 448 0.55 -21.20 10.16
N ALA A 449 0.78 -21.28 8.84
CA ALA A 449 0.70 -22.54 8.10
C ALA A 449 1.58 -23.63 8.75
N LYS A 450 2.81 -23.26 9.07
CA LYS A 450 3.78 -24.18 9.71
C LYS A 450 3.37 -24.61 11.11
N GLU A 451 2.78 -23.70 11.90
CA GLU A 451 2.30 -24.00 13.24
C GLU A 451 1.06 -24.90 13.22
N VAL A 452 0.09 -24.58 12.36
CA VAL A 452 -1.23 -25.23 12.33
C VAL A 452 -1.21 -26.52 11.53
N PHE A 453 -0.59 -26.53 10.34
CA PHE A 453 -0.61 -27.66 9.41
C PHE A 453 0.74 -28.44 9.35
N GLY A 454 1.81 -27.88 9.94
CA GLY A 454 3.13 -28.51 9.95
C GLY A 454 3.96 -28.25 8.70
N THR A 455 3.44 -27.53 7.74
CA THR A 455 4.10 -27.14 6.48
C THR A 455 3.82 -25.69 6.15
N ASP A 456 4.74 -25.06 5.42
CA ASP A 456 4.57 -23.72 4.81
C ASP A 456 4.80 -23.76 3.28
N ASP A 457 4.83 -24.97 2.72
CA ASP A 457 5.00 -25.21 1.29
C ASP A 457 3.71 -24.86 0.51
N PRO A 458 3.77 -24.01 -0.52
CA PRO A 458 2.58 -23.56 -1.25
C PRO A 458 1.80 -24.71 -1.93
N GLU A 459 2.46 -25.74 -2.46
CA GLU A 459 1.77 -26.87 -3.09
C GLU A 459 1.02 -27.70 -2.03
N GLU A 460 1.67 -27.96 -0.88
CA GLU A 460 1.04 -28.70 0.23
C GLU A 460 -0.12 -27.92 0.86
N ILE A 461 -0.01 -26.58 1.00
CA ILE A 461 -1.10 -25.74 1.52
C ILE A 461 -2.26 -25.70 0.53
N SER A 462 -1.98 -25.58 -0.77
CA SER A 462 -3.00 -25.66 -1.82
C SER A 462 -3.79 -27.00 -1.74
N GLU A 463 -3.11 -28.13 -1.57
CA GLU A 463 -3.77 -29.42 -1.38
C GLU A 463 -4.64 -29.45 -0.11
N ILE A 464 -4.18 -28.86 1.00
CA ILE A 464 -4.91 -28.82 2.28
C ILE A 464 -6.20 -28.03 2.16
N VAL A 465 -6.19 -26.91 1.43
CA VAL A 465 -7.39 -26.04 1.27
C VAL A 465 -8.24 -26.44 0.06
N GLY A 466 -7.84 -27.46 -0.70
CA GLY A 466 -8.56 -27.94 -1.88
C GLY A 466 -8.37 -27.05 -3.12
N GLY A 467 -7.17 -26.52 -3.33
CA GLY A 467 -6.83 -25.65 -4.45
C GLY A 467 -7.24 -26.22 -5.80
N GLY A 468 -7.93 -25.43 -6.63
CA GLY A 468 -8.42 -25.81 -7.96
C GLY A 468 -9.52 -26.89 -7.99
N SER A 469 -10.04 -27.31 -6.81
CA SER A 469 -11.06 -28.38 -6.75
C SER A 469 -12.45 -27.93 -7.19
N GLY A 470 -12.75 -26.64 -7.20
CA GLY A 470 -14.09 -26.09 -7.42
C GLY A 470 -15.02 -26.31 -6.22
N SER A 471 -14.51 -26.63 -5.02
CA SER A 471 -15.28 -26.88 -3.80
C SER A 471 -14.64 -26.19 -2.59
N TRP A 472 -15.48 -25.69 -1.71
CA TRP A 472 -15.09 -25.09 -0.43
C TRP A 472 -14.92 -26.10 0.72
N ASP A 473 -15.24 -27.40 0.51
CA ASP A 473 -15.24 -28.41 1.60
C ASP A 473 -13.92 -28.48 2.35
N ALA A 474 -12.78 -28.59 1.62
CA ALA A 474 -11.46 -28.70 2.24
C ALA A 474 -11.03 -27.38 2.91
N PHE A 475 -11.46 -26.23 2.38
CA PHE A 475 -11.23 -24.92 2.98
C PHE A 475 -11.91 -24.80 4.35
N TRP A 476 -13.14 -25.30 4.49
CA TRP A 476 -13.86 -25.30 5.76
C TRP A 476 -13.25 -26.30 6.75
N ASP A 477 -12.76 -27.46 6.28
CA ASP A 477 -12.02 -28.40 7.12
C ASP A 477 -10.74 -27.73 7.66
N ALA A 478 -10.03 -26.96 6.82
CA ALA A 478 -8.86 -26.20 7.24
C ALA A 478 -9.22 -25.07 8.22
N ALA A 479 -10.35 -24.37 8.00
CA ALA A 479 -10.85 -23.32 8.90
C ALA A 479 -11.12 -23.85 10.31
N ALA A 480 -11.71 -25.05 10.41
CA ALA A 480 -11.93 -25.69 11.69
C ALA A 480 -10.61 -26.02 12.41
N VAL A 481 -9.60 -26.49 11.68
CA VAL A 481 -8.26 -26.73 12.24
C VAL A 481 -7.59 -25.42 12.69
N CYS A 482 -7.70 -24.35 11.93
CA CYS A 482 -7.21 -23.02 12.33
C CYS A 482 -7.87 -22.56 13.63
N ALA A 483 -9.19 -22.64 13.74
CA ALA A 483 -9.93 -22.24 14.94
C ALA A 483 -9.56 -23.06 16.18
N ASP A 484 -9.35 -24.37 16.03
CA ASP A 484 -8.87 -25.24 17.13
C ASP A 484 -7.48 -24.83 17.64
N ASN A 485 -6.71 -24.10 16.83
CA ASN A 485 -5.40 -23.53 17.19
C ASN A 485 -5.48 -22.02 17.54
N GLY A 486 -6.68 -21.43 17.64
CA GLY A 486 -6.86 -20.02 18.00
C GLY A 486 -6.57 -19.03 16.87
N VAL A 487 -6.59 -19.49 15.61
CA VAL A 487 -6.35 -18.73 14.39
C VAL A 487 -7.68 -18.57 13.65
N ALA A 488 -7.97 -17.37 13.14
CA ALA A 488 -9.05 -17.14 12.20
C ALA A 488 -8.60 -17.56 10.79
N MET A 489 -9.49 -18.19 10.03
CA MET A 489 -9.18 -18.58 8.64
C MET A 489 -9.01 -17.34 7.75
N VAL A 490 -9.97 -16.41 7.85
CA VAL A 490 -10.02 -15.12 7.14
C VAL A 490 -10.31 -13.99 8.10
N SER A 491 -10.12 -12.74 7.69
CA SER A 491 -10.41 -11.57 8.50
C SER A 491 -11.92 -11.31 8.58
N GLY A 492 -12.59 -11.34 7.45
CA GLY A 492 -14.04 -11.22 7.33
C GLY A 492 -14.60 -12.08 6.19
N ASP A 493 -15.90 -12.05 5.98
CA ASP A 493 -16.55 -12.75 4.88
C ASP A 493 -16.29 -12.12 3.51
N GLY A 494 -15.92 -10.82 3.49
CA GLY A 494 -15.48 -10.13 2.30
C GLY A 494 -14.25 -10.77 1.65
N ASP A 495 -13.33 -11.31 2.45
CA ASP A 495 -12.12 -11.99 1.95
C ASP A 495 -12.42 -13.19 1.04
N ILE A 496 -13.59 -13.82 1.19
CA ILE A 496 -14.02 -14.94 0.34
C ILE A 496 -15.11 -14.56 -0.67
N TRP A 497 -15.76 -13.38 -0.48
CA TRP A 497 -16.88 -12.99 -1.31
C TRP A 497 -16.54 -12.95 -2.81
N LYS A 498 -15.42 -12.32 -3.18
CA LYS A 498 -15.04 -12.22 -4.58
C LYS A 498 -14.77 -13.57 -5.24
N ALA A 499 -14.29 -14.52 -4.47
CA ALA A 499 -14.10 -15.89 -4.94
C ALA A 499 -15.42 -16.63 -5.11
N VAL A 500 -16.38 -16.42 -4.21
CA VAL A 500 -17.74 -16.97 -4.35
C VAL A 500 -18.45 -16.32 -5.55
N GLU A 501 -18.44 -14.98 -5.63
CA GLU A 501 -19.06 -14.23 -6.72
C GLU A 501 -18.52 -14.67 -8.10
N GLY A 502 -17.18 -14.69 -8.26
CA GLY A 502 -16.52 -15.06 -9.51
C GLY A 502 -16.69 -16.53 -9.92
N SER A 503 -16.97 -17.41 -8.96
CA SER A 503 -17.21 -18.85 -9.23
C SER A 503 -18.68 -19.23 -9.43
N THR A 504 -19.61 -18.26 -9.34
CA THR A 504 -21.04 -18.45 -9.57
C THR A 504 -21.46 -18.04 -10.98
N ASP A 505 -22.63 -18.49 -11.42
CA ASP A 505 -23.23 -18.06 -12.70
C ASP A 505 -23.54 -16.54 -12.70
N SER A 506 -23.73 -15.95 -13.89
CA SER A 506 -24.13 -14.54 -14.05
C SER A 506 -25.33 -14.17 -13.16
N TRP A 507 -25.29 -12.95 -12.61
CA TRP A 507 -26.42 -12.37 -11.86
C TRP A 507 -27.70 -12.29 -12.66
N ILE A 508 -27.57 -12.03 -13.97
CA ILE A 508 -28.73 -11.92 -14.87
C ILE A 508 -28.70 -13.03 -15.90
N LYS A 509 -29.78 -13.78 -15.96
CA LYS A 509 -30.01 -14.80 -16.98
C LYS A 509 -31.39 -14.60 -17.67
N ASN A 510 -31.34 -14.47 -18.99
CA ASN A 510 -32.56 -14.25 -19.80
C ASN A 510 -33.36 -13.01 -19.36
N GLY A 511 -32.68 -11.96 -18.89
CA GLY A 511 -33.31 -10.72 -18.44
C GLY A 511 -34.00 -10.81 -17.07
N SER A 512 -33.58 -11.74 -16.22
CA SER A 512 -34.12 -11.92 -14.87
C SER A 512 -33.00 -12.22 -13.89
N LEU A 513 -33.16 -11.79 -12.65
CA LEU A 513 -32.23 -12.10 -11.55
C LEU A 513 -32.06 -13.62 -11.41
N ASN A 514 -30.82 -14.05 -11.32
CA ASN A 514 -30.44 -15.45 -11.16
C ASN A 514 -29.73 -15.64 -9.80
N MET A 515 -30.46 -16.24 -8.85
CA MET A 515 -29.86 -16.66 -7.58
C MET A 515 -29.22 -18.03 -7.75
N ASP A 516 -27.93 -18.05 -8.02
CA ASP A 516 -27.13 -19.27 -8.08
C ASP A 516 -27.00 -19.93 -6.70
N SER A 517 -26.80 -21.27 -6.69
CA SER A 517 -26.67 -22.02 -5.44
C SER A 517 -25.49 -21.53 -4.56
N GLY A 518 -24.38 -21.13 -5.17
CA GLY A 518 -23.22 -20.60 -4.42
C GLY A 518 -23.54 -19.30 -3.67
N ARG A 519 -24.44 -18.47 -4.21
CA ARG A 519 -24.92 -17.26 -3.53
C ARG A 519 -25.86 -17.60 -2.36
N PHE A 520 -26.71 -18.62 -2.51
CA PHE A 520 -27.50 -19.12 -1.36
C PHE A 520 -26.55 -19.65 -0.26
N ASP A 521 -25.56 -20.44 -0.66
CA ASP A 521 -24.59 -21.00 0.28
C ASP A 521 -23.78 -19.92 0.99
N PHE A 522 -23.54 -18.75 0.35
CA PHE A 522 -22.76 -17.66 0.95
C PHE A 522 -23.43 -17.05 2.19
N PHE A 523 -24.76 -17.00 2.27
CA PHE A 523 -25.43 -16.60 3.51
C PHE A 523 -25.04 -17.52 4.68
N ASP A 524 -25.05 -18.83 4.46
CA ASP A 524 -24.66 -19.80 5.47
C ASP A 524 -23.15 -19.75 5.75
N MET A 525 -22.30 -19.58 4.72
CA MET A 525 -20.84 -19.42 4.87
C MET A 525 -20.51 -18.21 5.74
N SER A 526 -21.10 -17.07 5.49
CA SER A 526 -20.89 -15.83 6.26
C SER A 526 -21.37 -15.99 7.71
N TYR A 527 -22.53 -16.63 7.92
CA TYR A 527 -23.01 -16.93 9.26
C TYR A 527 -22.09 -17.89 10.01
N GLU A 528 -21.61 -18.97 9.37
CA GLU A 528 -20.73 -19.96 9.98
C GLU A 528 -19.33 -19.41 10.28
N LEU A 529 -18.81 -18.52 9.46
CA LEU A 529 -17.54 -17.83 9.72
C LEU A 529 -17.57 -17.15 11.10
N THR A 530 -18.64 -16.44 11.40
CA THR A 530 -18.84 -15.75 12.67
C THR A 530 -19.16 -16.73 13.79
N ALA A 531 -20.10 -17.64 13.59
CA ALA A 531 -20.62 -18.57 14.61
C ALA A 531 -19.55 -19.56 15.10
N ASN A 532 -18.67 -20.02 14.21
CA ASN A 532 -17.60 -20.98 14.53
C ASN A 532 -16.27 -20.29 14.90
N GLY A 533 -16.20 -18.96 14.84
CA GLY A 533 -14.99 -18.21 15.11
C GLY A 533 -13.91 -18.45 14.03
N TRP A 534 -14.31 -18.62 12.78
CA TRP A 534 -13.41 -18.80 11.64
C TRP A 534 -12.98 -17.47 11.00
N SER A 535 -13.59 -16.34 11.43
CA SER A 535 -13.20 -14.99 11.05
C SER A 535 -13.11 -14.06 12.26
N ASN A 536 -12.45 -12.93 12.14
CA ASN A 536 -12.49 -11.83 13.11
C ASN A 536 -13.74 -10.95 12.93
N GLY A 537 -14.48 -11.15 11.84
CA GLY A 537 -15.71 -10.39 11.55
C GLY A 537 -15.42 -8.95 11.13
N THR A 538 -14.26 -8.69 10.53
CA THR A 538 -13.90 -7.37 10.01
C THR A 538 -14.61 -7.08 8.70
N GLN A 539 -14.79 -5.81 8.41
CA GLN A 539 -15.21 -5.34 7.10
C GLN A 539 -13.96 -5.03 6.26
N ASP A 540 -13.99 -5.38 4.97
CA ASP A 540 -12.94 -5.05 4.02
C ASP A 540 -12.65 -3.54 4.04
N TRP A 541 -11.38 -3.16 3.85
CA TRP A 541 -10.92 -1.76 3.81
C TRP A 541 -11.10 -0.98 5.14
N SER A 542 -11.44 -1.67 6.24
CA SER A 542 -11.50 -1.07 7.57
C SER A 542 -10.14 -1.10 8.27
N GLU A 543 -9.95 -0.21 9.26
CA GLU A 543 -8.76 -0.24 10.15
C GLU A 543 -8.55 -1.61 10.80
N ALA A 544 -9.65 -2.31 11.16
CA ALA A 544 -9.59 -3.64 11.77
C ALA A 544 -9.06 -4.69 10.79
N TRP A 545 -9.45 -4.61 9.52
CA TRP A 545 -8.96 -5.47 8.45
C TRP A 545 -7.45 -5.26 8.20
N TYR A 546 -6.99 -4.02 8.18
CA TYR A 546 -5.56 -3.69 8.09
C TYR A 546 -4.78 -4.14 9.34
N ALA A 547 -5.39 -4.02 10.53
CA ALA A 547 -4.77 -4.52 11.76
C ALA A 547 -4.58 -6.04 11.75
N ASP A 548 -5.51 -6.79 11.13
CA ASP A 548 -5.38 -8.24 10.94
C ASP A 548 -4.22 -8.58 10.00
N MET A 549 -4.01 -7.82 8.90
CA MET A 549 -2.86 -7.97 8.01
C MET A 549 -1.53 -7.75 8.75
N ALA A 550 -1.49 -6.74 9.61
CA ALA A 550 -0.33 -6.43 10.45
C ALA A 550 -0.08 -7.47 11.58
N GLY A 551 -1.03 -8.39 11.79
CA GLY A 551 -0.98 -9.35 12.89
C GLY A 551 -1.34 -8.76 14.26
N ASN A 552 -1.99 -7.60 14.27
CA ASN A 552 -2.39 -6.84 15.46
C ASN A 552 -3.89 -6.98 15.79
N GLY A 553 -4.64 -7.77 15.01
CA GLY A 553 -6.06 -8.02 15.21
C GLY A 553 -6.39 -8.88 16.42
N GLU A 554 -7.69 -9.16 16.62
CA GLU A 554 -8.18 -9.93 17.77
C GLU A 554 -7.56 -11.33 17.83
N ARG A 555 -7.44 -11.98 16.66
CA ARG A 555 -6.78 -13.28 16.49
C ARG A 555 -5.89 -13.23 15.25
N PRO A 556 -4.80 -14.02 15.20
CA PRO A 556 -4.04 -14.17 13.97
C PRO A 556 -4.95 -14.64 12.84
N VAL A 557 -4.82 -14.04 11.66
CA VAL A 557 -5.55 -14.43 10.44
C VAL A 557 -4.64 -15.26 9.55
N PHE A 558 -5.17 -16.37 9.03
CA PHE A 558 -4.40 -17.30 8.21
C PHE A 558 -4.26 -16.81 6.78
N CYS A 559 -5.36 -16.42 6.10
CA CYS A 559 -5.30 -16.09 4.68
C CYS A 559 -6.27 -14.98 4.25
N TYR A 560 -5.99 -14.45 3.06
CA TYR A 560 -6.81 -13.57 2.25
C TYR A 560 -6.93 -14.15 0.84
N LEU A 561 -8.00 -13.85 0.11
CA LEU A 561 -8.16 -14.27 -1.28
C LEU A 561 -8.14 -13.02 -2.18
N GLY A 562 -7.22 -12.98 -3.13
CA GLY A 562 -7.12 -11.82 -4.02
C GLY A 562 -6.04 -11.92 -5.09
N PRO A 563 -6.07 -10.97 -6.04
CA PRO A 563 -5.06 -10.84 -7.08
C PRO A 563 -3.75 -10.23 -6.57
N ALA A 564 -2.76 -10.14 -7.46
CA ALA A 564 -1.46 -9.59 -7.12
C ALA A 564 -1.52 -8.13 -6.65
N TRP A 565 -2.46 -7.33 -7.15
CA TRP A 565 -2.61 -5.95 -6.67
C TRP A 565 -3.03 -5.89 -5.19
N LEU A 566 -3.86 -6.81 -4.69
CA LEU A 566 -4.17 -6.90 -3.25
C LEU A 566 -2.90 -7.19 -2.44
N LEU A 567 -2.03 -8.05 -2.96
CA LEU A 567 -0.74 -8.36 -2.36
C LEU A 567 0.19 -7.13 -2.36
N ASN A 568 0.39 -6.52 -3.54
CA ASN A 568 1.42 -5.52 -3.76
C ASN A 568 1.06 -4.12 -3.22
N TYR A 569 -0.20 -3.69 -3.39
CA TYR A 569 -0.62 -2.32 -3.08
C TYR A 569 -1.45 -2.20 -1.80
N VAL A 570 -1.93 -3.32 -1.25
CA VAL A 570 -2.72 -3.30 -0.02
C VAL A 570 -1.98 -4.01 1.10
N LEU A 571 -1.71 -5.31 0.94
CA LEU A 571 -1.07 -6.10 1.99
C LEU A 571 0.36 -5.61 2.27
N ALA A 572 1.16 -5.34 1.24
CA ALA A 572 2.54 -4.87 1.39
C ALA A 572 2.64 -3.58 2.23
N LEU A 573 1.66 -2.67 2.09
CA LEU A 573 1.62 -1.41 2.83
C LEU A 573 1.10 -1.57 4.26
N ASN A 574 0.28 -2.60 4.53
CA ASN A 574 -0.41 -2.78 5.80
C ASN A 574 0.05 -3.97 6.62
N CYS A 575 0.98 -4.79 6.12
CA CYS A 575 1.40 -6.03 6.80
C CYS A 575 2.35 -5.80 8.00
N GLY A 576 2.93 -4.64 8.16
CA GLY A 576 3.78 -4.30 9.30
C GLY A 576 4.86 -5.36 9.58
N ASP A 577 4.92 -5.86 10.81
CA ASP A 577 5.90 -6.88 11.24
C ASP A 577 5.71 -8.26 10.58
N THR A 578 4.64 -8.45 9.79
CA THR A 578 4.39 -9.72 9.08
C THR A 578 5.04 -9.76 7.68
N TYR A 579 5.72 -8.69 7.27
CA TYR A 579 6.46 -8.62 6.01
C TYR A 579 7.47 -9.78 5.88
N GLY A 580 7.42 -10.48 4.74
CA GLY A 580 8.26 -11.65 4.49
C GLY A 580 7.76 -12.98 5.07
N ASP A 581 6.61 -12.97 5.75
CA ASP A 581 5.94 -14.16 6.31
C ASP A 581 4.73 -14.63 5.46
N TRP A 582 4.61 -14.15 4.24
CA TRP A 582 3.50 -14.48 3.36
C TRP A 582 3.91 -15.45 2.25
N ALA A 583 2.92 -16.11 1.67
CA ALA A 583 3.05 -16.90 0.46
C ALA A 583 1.73 -16.91 -0.31
N VAL A 584 1.78 -17.32 -1.57
CA VAL A 584 0.60 -17.50 -2.42
C VAL A 584 0.47 -18.94 -2.87
N CYS A 585 -0.76 -19.44 -2.99
CA CYS A 585 -1.08 -20.73 -3.56
C CYS A 585 -2.42 -20.69 -4.29
N THR A 586 -2.73 -21.75 -5.04
CA THR A 586 -4.00 -21.90 -5.77
C THR A 586 -5.18 -21.96 -4.79
N PRO A 587 -6.21 -21.11 -4.97
CA PRO A 587 -7.38 -21.06 -4.11
C PRO A 587 -8.35 -22.22 -4.39
N PRO A 588 -9.35 -22.49 -3.52
CA PRO A 588 -10.34 -23.55 -3.73
C PRO A 588 -11.13 -23.44 -5.04
N VAL A 589 -11.48 -22.20 -5.40
CA VAL A 589 -12.26 -21.86 -6.60
C VAL A 589 -11.55 -20.77 -7.39
N GLY A 590 -11.73 -20.78 -8.72
CA GLY A 590 -11.19 -19.74 -9.59
C GLY A 590 -12.06 -18.48 -9.54
N PHE A 591 -11.44 -17.33 -9.59
CA PHE A 591 -12.09 -16.03 -9.64
C PHE A 591 -11.13 -14.96 -10.17
N CYS A 592 -11.67 -13.80 -10.55
CA CYS A 592 -10.92 -12.59 -10.79
C CYS A 592 -11.54 -11.43 -9.99
N TRP A 593 -10.73 -10.42 -9.69
CA TRP A 593 -11.19 -9.23 -8.96
C TRP A 593 -10.51 -7.97 -9.48
N GLY A 594 -11.32 -7.03 -10.01
CA GLY A 594 -10.84 -5.80 -10.62
C GLY A 594 -10.20 -6.03 -12.00
N GLY A 595 -9.44 -5.05 -12.45
CA GLY A 595 -8.78 -5.01 -13.74
C GLY A 595 -9.27 -3.85 -14.59
N THR A 596 -8.43 -3.43 -15.54
CA THR A 596 -8.68 -2.33 -16.45
C THR A 596 -8.58 -2.81 -17.88
N TRP A 597 -9.63 -2.52 -18.67
CA TRP A 597 -9.66 -2.77 -20.10
C TRP A 597 -9.54 -1.46 -20.87
N LEU A 598 -8.82 -1.49 -21.98
CA LEU A 598 -8.66 -0.35 -22.88
C LEU A 598 -9.49 -0.59 -24.15
N LEU A 599 -10.24 0.43 -24.55
CA LEU A 599 -11.09 0.43 -25.73
C LEU A 599 -10.69 1.58 -26.66
N ALA A 600 -10.86 1.36 -27.96
CA ALA A 600 -10.82 2.44 -28.94
C ALA A 600 -12.23 2.90 -29.29
N ASN A 601 -12.42 4.19 -29.50
CA ASN A 601 -13.66 4.72 -30.03
C ASN A 601 -13.81 4.34 -31.52
N ALA A 602 -14.98 3.81 -31.88
CA ALA A 602 -15.28 3.44 -33.28
C ALA A 602 -15.25 4.64 -34.24
N ASP A 603 -15.43 5.86 -33.73
CA ASP A 603 -15.41 7.10 -34.52
C ASP A 603 -14.06 7.82 -34.47
N THR A 604 -12.98 7.17 -33.95
CA THR A 604 -11.64 7.77 -33.89
C THR A 604 -11.14 8.17 -35.29
N ASP A 605 -10.56 9.36 -35.40
CA ASP A 605 -9.92 9.84 -36.62
C ASP A 605 -8.38 9.60 -36.59
N GLN A 606 -7.86 8.94 -35.52
CA GLN A 606 -6.44 8.60 -35.31
C GLN A 606 -6.21 7.06 -35.19
N PRO A 607 -6.78 6.21 -36.03
CA PRO A 607 -6.77 4.76 -35.84
C PRO A 607 -5.35 4.16 -35.82
N GLU A 608 -4.40 4.74 -36.56
CA GLU A 608 -3.01 4.25 -36.60
C GLU A 608 -2.30 4.49 -35.26
N GLY A 609 -2.37 5.70 -34.68
CA GLY A 609 -1.76 6.02 -33.39
C GLY A 609 -2.46 5.32 -32.23
N VAL A 610 -3.78 5.17 -32.30
CA VAL A 610 -4.57 4.41 -31.32
C VAL A 610 -4.15 2.92 -31.33
N ALA A 611 -4.05 2.32 -32.51
CA ALA A 611 -3.61 0.93 -32.65
C ALA A 611 -2.21 0.69 -32.08
N GLU A 612 -1.27 1.62 -32.34
CA GLU A 612 0.11 1.53 -31.86
C GLU A 612 0.18 1.55 -30.33
N LEU A 613 -0.54 2.46 -29.68
CA LEU A 613 -0.60 2.52 -28.20
C LEU A 613 -1.28 1.27 -27.60
N LEU A 614 -2.44 0.89 -28.12
CA LEU A 614 -3.17 -0.27 -27.62
C LEU A 614 -2.36 -1.55 -27.77
N TYR A 615 -1.70 -1.74 -28.92
CA TYR A 615 -0.84 -2.92 -29.13
C TYR A 615 0.31 -2.99 -28.14
N TRP A 616 1.04 -1.88 -27.94
CA TRP A 616 2.16 -1.84 -27.01
C TRP A 616 1.73 -2.09 -25.56
N ILE A 617 0.57 -1.54 -25.16
CA ILE A 617 0.08 -1.68 -23.78
C ILE A 617 -0.45 -3.10 -23.53
N THR A 618 -1.22 -3.68 -24.46
CA THR A 618 -2.02 -4.88 -24.17
C THR A 618 -1.52 -6.17 -24.82
N LEU A 619 -0.70 -6.10 -25.86
CA LEU A 619 -0.35 -7.25 -26.71
C LEU A 619 1.14 -7.45 -26.93
N ASP A 620 1.97 -6.39 -26.84
CA ASP A 620 3.41 -6.55 -27.06
C ASP A 620 4.04 -7.35 -25.92
N CYS A 621 4.32 -8.62 -26.19
CA CYS A 621 4.93 -9.56 -25.26
C CYS A 621 6.47 -9.62 -25.36
N THR A 622 7.10 -8.68 -26.07
CA THR A 622 8.56 -8.56 -26.16
C THR A 622 9.15 -7.86 -24.93
N GLU A 623 10.48 -7.89 -24.79
CA GLU A 623 11.18 -7.17 -23.70
C GLU A 623 11.02 -5.63 -23.78
N ASP A 624 10.55 -5.09 -24.90
CA ASP A 624 10.29 -3.66 -25.12
C ASP A 624 8.82 -3.29 -24.85
N GLY A 625 7.91 -4.29 -24.70
CA GLY A 625 6.48 -4.09 -24.42
C GLY A 625 6.18 -3.68 -22.97
N LEU A 626 5.05 -2.98 -22.78
CA LEU A 626 4.64 -2.54 -21.45
C LEU A 626 4.57 -3.69 -20.45
N GLN A 627 3.95 -4.80 -20.84
CA GLN A 627 3.72 -5.92 -19.91
C GLN A 627 5.04 -6.51 -19.40
N TYR A 628 6.08 -6.57 -20.22
CA TYR A 628 7.40 -7.00 -19.76
C TYR A 628 8.03 -6.00 -18.78
N LEU A 629 7.94 -4.70 -19.10
CA LEU A 629 8.44 -3.66 -18.21
C LEU A 629 7.74 -3.69 -16.85
N TRP A 630 6.44 -3.92 -16.84
CA TRP A 630 5.62 -4.01 -15.64
C TRP A 630 5.95 -5.26 -14.81
N ALA A 631 5.94 -6.43 -15.42
CA ALA A 631 6.22 -7.70 -14.76
C ALA A 631 7.62 -7.76 -14.14
N ASN A 632 8.59 -7.04 -14.70
CA ASN A 632 9.97 -7.02 -14.21
C ASN A 632 10.34 -5.77 -13.38
N ASN A 633 9.36 -4.98 -12.94
CA ASN A 633 9.57 -3.76 -12.17
C ASN A 633 10.51 -2.74 -12.88
N LEU A 634 10.34 -2.61 -14.21
CA LEU A 634 11.12 -1.70 -15.05
C LEU A 634 10.32 -0.51 -15.55
N PHE A 635 9.01 -0.47 -15.20
CA PHE A 635 8.10 0.57 -15.64
C PHE A 635 8.24 1.84 -14.78
N TYR A 636 8.14 1.70 -13.46
CA TYR A 636 8.41 2.75 -12.49
C TYR A 636 9.83 2.60 -11.93
N ASP A 637 10.43 3.69 -11.47
CA ASP A 637 11.71 3.66 -10.74
C ASP A 637 11.57 3.06 -9.33
N TYR A 638 10.32 2.85 -8.88
CA TYR A 638 9.95 2.26 -7.58
C TYR A 638 8.78 1.30 -7.81
N GLY A 639 8.61 0.36 -6.89
CA GLY A 639 7.49 -0.57 -6.94
C GLY A 639 7.92 -2.03 -6.80
N CYS A 640 7.12 -2.91 -7.36
CA CYS A 640 7.33 -4.35 -7.34
C CYS A 640 6.92 -4.95 -8.69
N SER A 641 7.35 -6.17 -8.94
CA SER A 641 6.84 -6.97 -10.05
C SER A 641 5.35 -7.24 -9.84
N ASP A 642 4.55 -7.11 -10.89
CA ASP A 642 3.11 -7.35 -10.84
C ASP A 642 2.65 -8.25 -11.98
N THR A 643 1.44 -8.82 -11.84
CA THR A 643 0.84 -9.68 -12.84
C THR A 643 0.41 -8.88 -14.07
N VAL A 644 0.57 -9.48 -15.22
CA VAL A 644 0.16 -8.92 -16.52
C VAL A 644 -0.77 -9.88 -17.24
N ALA A 645 -1.50 -9.40 -18.24
CA ALA A 645 -2.45 -10.23 -18.98
C ALA A 645 -1.76 -11.33 -19.79
N SER A 646 -0.51 -11.13 -20.20
CA SER A 646 0.30 -12.10 -20.93
C SER A 646 0.93 -13.14 -20.01
N ALA A 647 0.46 -14.39 -20.09
CA ALA A 647 1.10 -15.53 -19.44
C ALA A 647 2.50 -15.80 -19.99
N ALA A 648 2.74 -15.57 -21.29
CA ALA A 648 4.05 -15.69 -21.91
C ALA A 648 5.07 -14.74 -21.27
N VAL A 649 4.69 -13.48 -21.00
CA VAL A 649 5.54 -12.51 -20.31
C VAL A 649 5.80 -12.94 -18.87
N MET A 650 4.79 -13.30 -18.10
CA MET A 650 4.97 -13.77 -16.73
C MET A 650 5.88 -15.01 -16.66
N ALA A 651 5.76 -15.95 -17.60
CA ALA A 651 6.58 -17.16 -17.64
C ALA A 651 8.08 -16.89 -17.89
N MET A 652 8.43 -15.78 -18.56
CA MET A 652 9.82 -15.40 -18.80
C MET A 652 10.36 -14.34 -17.83
N SER A 653 9.54 -13.89 -16.87
CA SER A 653 9.85 -12.81 -15.92
C SER A 653 10.14 -13.33 -14.52
N ASP A 654 10.79 -12.50 -13.70
CA ASP A 654 11.08 -12.82 -12.31
C ASP A 654 10.05 -12.13 -11.37
N GLY A 655 9.01 -12.88 -10.99
CA GLY A 655 8.00 -12.45 -10.01
C GLY A 655 8.38 -12.74 -8.56
N THR A 656 9.68 -12.82 -8.23
CA THR A 656 10.15 -13.06 -6.87
C THR A 656 9.86 -11.85 -5.98
N SER A 657 9.22 -12.10 -4.84
CA SER A 657 8.83 -11.06 -3.88
C SER A 657 9.39 -11.34 -2.49
N ASP A 658 10.05 -10.33 -1.91
CA ASP A 658 10.53 -10.40 -0.51
C ASP A 658 9.37 -10.47 0.49
N LEU A 659 8.23 -9.88 0.18
CA LEU A 659 6.99 -10.00 0.96
C LEU A 659 6.56 -11.46 1.08
N LEU A 660 6.77 -12.25 0.02
CA LEU A 660 6.47 -13.68 -0.03
C LEU A 660 7.63 -14.58 0.43
N GLY A 661 8.61 -14.00 1.14
CA GLY A 661 9.78 -14.76 1.61
C GLY A 661 10.65 -15.30 0.48
N GLY A 662 10.64 -14.66 -0.68
CA GLY A 662 11.41 -15.06 -1.86
C GLY A 662 10.68 -16.02 -2.81
N GLN A 663 9.37 -16.20 -2.67
CA GLN A 663 8.57 -16.97 -3.63
C GLN A 663 8.41 -16.17 -4.92
N ASN A 664 8.59 -16.82 -6.09
CA ASN A 664 8.12 -16.30 -7.36
C ASN A 664 6.60 -16.56 -7.46
N MET A 665 5.80 -15.50 -7.58
CA MET A 665 4.34 -15.58 -7.55
C MET A 665 3.73 -15.91 -8.92
N PHE A 666 4.43 -15.65 -10.03
CA PHE A 666 3.83 -15.72 -11.36
C PHE A 666 3.29 -17.10 -11.73
N GLY A 667 3.96 -18.17 -11.29
CA GLY A 667 3.47 -19.52 -11.55
C GLY A 667 2.07 -19.77 -10.98
N VAL A 668 1.81 -19.27 -9.77
CA VAL A 668 0.50 -19.39 -9.11
C VAL A 668 -0.56 -18.52 -9.80
N TYR A 669 -0.21 -17.29 -10.18
CA TYR A 669 -1.17 -16.40 -10.84
C TYR A 669 -1.46 -16.79 -12.30
N ILE A 670 -0.50 -17.37 -13.04
CA ILE A 670 -0.77 -17.98 -14.33
C ILE A 670 -1.82 -19.09 -14.19
N GLU A 671 -1.63 -20.00 -13.23
CA GLU A 671 -2.60 -21.05 -12.95
C GLU A 671 -3.96 -20.49 -12.48
N ALA A 672 -3.96 -19.46 -11.63
CA ALA A 672 -5.20 -18.81 -11.18
C ALA A 672 -6.00 -18.20 -12.34
N ASN A 673 -5.33 -17.62 -13.34
CA ASN A 673 -5.98 -17.08 -14.53
C ASN A 673 -6.66 -18.16 -15.37
N GLU A 674 -6.16 -19.41 -15.35
CA GLU A 674 -6.81 -20.54 -16.09
C GLU A 674 -8.14 -20.97 -15.43
N TYR A 675 -8.31 -20.71 -14.13
CA TYR A 675 -9.55 -21.02 -13.41
C TYR A 675 -10.55 -19.86 -13.38
N ALA A 676 -10.12 -18.64 -13.69
CA ALA A 676 -10.98 -17.46 -13.75
C ALA A 676 -11.85 -17.49 -15.02
N THR A 677 -13.05 -16.92 -14.94
CA THR A 677 -13.95 -16.76 -16.09
C THR A 677 -14.49 -15.33 -16.16
N GLY A 678 -14.61 -14.80 -17.37
CA GLY A 678 -15.25 -13.52 -17.67
C GLY A 678 -16.69 -13.67 -18.19
N ASP A 679 -17.09 -14.88 -18.55
CA ASP A 679 -18.40 -15.17 -19.17
C ASP A 679 -19.60 -14.92 -18.24
N ASN A 680 -19.36 -14.88 -16.94
CA ASN A 680 -20.39 -14.68 -15.90
C ASN A 680 -20.60 -13.21 -15.53
N MET A 681 -19.79 -12.30 -16.02
CA MET A 681 -19.86 -10.86 -15.69
C MET A 681 -20.98 -10.17 -16.46
N THR A 682 -21.65 -9.21 -15.81
CA THR A 682 -22.70 -8.37 -16.41
C THR A 682 -22.55 -6.90 -16.00
N GLU A 683 -23.17 -6.00 -16.74
CA GLU A 683 -23.16 -4.56 -16.43
C GLU A 683 -23.84 -4.19 -15.09
N TYR A 684 -24.55 -5.12 -14.47
CA TYR A 684 -25.31 -4.93 -13.22
C TYR A 684 -24.58 -5.44 -11.98
N ASP A 685 -23.44 -6.13 -12.15
CA ASP A 685 -22.80 -6.91 -11.09
C ASP A 685 -22.45 -6.06 -9.87
N THR A 686 -21.88 -4.88 -10.06
CA THR A 686 -21.49 -3.98 -8.96
C THR A 686 -22.69 -3.59 -8.11
N GLN A 687 -23.81 -3.21 -8.74
CA GLN A 687 -25.01 -2.78 -8.02
C GLN A 687 -25.69 -3.96 -7.33
N ILE A 688 -25.82 -5.09 -8.02
CA ILE A 688 -26.47 -6.28 -7.45
C ILE A 688 -25.64 -6.86 -6.31
N SER A 689 -24.32 -6.92 -6.47
CA SER A 689 -23.38 -7.38 -5.43
C SER A 689 -23.48 -6.53 -4.16
N SER A 690 -23.58 -5.21 -4.29
CA SER A 690 -23.75 -4.30 -3.15
C SER A 690 -25.07 -4.56 -2.40
N LEU A 691 -26.19 -4.71 -3.12
CA LEU A 691 -27.48 -5.04 -2.52
C LEU A 691 -27.46 -6.43 -1.84
N PHE A 692 -26.80 -7.39 -2.48
CA PHE A 692 -26.64 -8.74 -1.94
C PHE A 692 -25.82 -8.73 -0.65
N ARG A 693 -24.68 -8.05 -0.64
CA ARG A 693 -23.85 -7.91 0.58
C ARG A 693 -24.64 -7.28 1.73
N SER A 694 -25.43 -6.25 1.45
CA SER A 694 -26.30 -5.64 2.47
C SER A 694 -27.33 -6.61 3.03
N ALA A 695 -27.88 -7.50 2.20
CA ALA A 695 -28.80 -8.54 2.66
C ALA A 695 -28.10 -9.60 3.52
N VAL A 696 -26.86 -9.99 3.16
CA VAL A 696 -26.03 -10.91 3.95
C VAL A 696 -25.71 -10.30 5.31
N ASP A 697 -25.29 -9.03 5.35
CA ASP A 697 -25.00 -8.33 6.61
C ASP A 697 -26.22 -8.33 7.55
N ASN A 698 -27.41 -8.04 7.01
CA ASN A 698 -28.67 -8.08 7.78
C ASN A 698 -29.06 -9.49 8.25
N TYR A 699 -28.62 -10.53 7.55
CA TYR A 699 -28.86 -11.93 7.94
C TYR A 699 -27.92 -12.41 9.03
N VAL A 700 -26.63 -11.97 9.02
CA VAL A 700 -25.61 -12.42 9.99
C VAL A 700 -25.51 -11.55 11.24
N ASP A 701 -25.87 -10.27 11.16
CA ASP A 701 -25.85 -9.35 12.32
C ASP A 701 -26.97 -9.70 13.29
N PRO A 702 -26.67 -10.01 14.57
CA PRO A 702 -27.69 -10.23 15.61
C PRO A 702 -28.71 -9.11 15.78
N TYR A 703 -28.40 -7.92 15.31
CA TYR A 703 -29.28 -6.74 15.32
C TYR A 703 -29.88 -6.42 13.95
N GLY A 704 -29.55 -7.21 12.93
CA GLY A 704 -30.08 -7.08 11.58
C GLY A 704 -31.56 -7.43 11.49
N ASP A 705 -32.26 -6.81 10.56
CA ASP A 705 -33.71 -6.99 10.38
C ASP A 705 -34.11 -8.42 10.03
N TYR A 706 -33.16 -9.21 9.48
CA TYR A 706 -33.39 -10.58 8.97
C TYR A 706 -32.51 -11.63 9.66
N TYR A 707 -32.00 -11.35 10.86
CA TYR A 707 -31.05 -12.25 11.56
C TYR A 707 -31.54 -13.69 11.61
N GLY A 708 -30.80 -14.58 10.92
CA GLY A 708 -31.08 -16.01 10.84
C GLY A 708 -32.37 -16.39 10.09
N ASP A 709 -33.04 -15.44 9.39
CA ASP A 709 -34.23 -15.70 8.55
C ASP A 709 -33.84 -15.56 7.06
N LEU A 710 -33.26 -16.61 6.51
CA LEU A 710 -32.78 -16.67 5.12
C LEU A 710 -33.85 -16.31 4.09
N ASP A 711 -35.07 -16.84 4.27
CA ASP A 711 -36.17 -16.58 3.33
C ASP A 711 -36.56 -15.10 3.30
N ALA A 712 -36.51 -14.42 4.47
CA ALA A 712 -36.79 -13.00 4.56
C ALA A 712 -35.68 -12.16 3.97
N ALA A 713 -34.40 -12.51 4.22
CA ALA A 713 -33.24 -11.82 3.68
C ALA A 713 -33.20 -11.89 2.14
N ILE A 714 -33.46 -13.06 1.57
CA ILE A 714 -33.53 -13.25 0.12
C ILE A 714 -34.71 -12.45 -0.49
N ALA A 715 -35.90 -12.51 0.11
CA ALA A 715 -37.03 -11.76 -0.39
C ALA A 715 -36.80 -10.22 -0.34
N ALA A 716 -36.09 -9.73 0.66
CA ALA A 716 -35.69 -8.33 0.73
C ALA A 716 -34.72 -7.99 -0.40
N PHE A 717 -33.66 -8.79 -0.57
CA PHE A 717 -32.70 -8.63 -1.65
C PHE A 717 -33.38 -8.62 -3.04
N GLU A 718 -34.23 -9.59 -3.35
CA GLU A 718 -34.96 -9.63 -4.62
C GLU A 718 -35.81 -8.37 -4.82
N SER A 719 -36.48 -7.89 -3.75
CA SER A 719 -37.26 -6.66 -3.80
C SER A 719 -36.39 -5.42 -4.05
N ASP A 720 -35.18 -5.36 -3.46
CA ASP A 720 -34.26 -4.25 -3.63
C ASP A 720 -33.67 -4.22 -5.05
N VAL A 721 -33.39 -5.39 -5.64
CA VAL A 721 -32.96 -5.49 -7.05
C VAL A 721 -34.08 -5.04 -7.98
N GLU A 722 -35.33 -5.52 -7.78
CA GLU A 722 -36.47 -5.06 -8.59
C GLU A 722 -36.68 -3.54 -8.48
N TYR A 723 -36.55 -2.98 -7.30
CA TYR A 723 -36.73 -1.54 -7.06
C TYR A 723 -35.63 -0.67 -7.68
N ASN A 724 -34.35 -1.05 -7.51
CA ASN A 724 -33.23 -0.22 -7.91
C ASN A 724 -32.78 -0.43 -9.37
N ILE A 725 -32.97 -1.65 -9.89
CA ILE A 725 -32.46 -2.04 -11.22
C ILE A 725 -33.61 -2.30 -12.20
N GLY A 726 -34.77 -2.75 -11.69
CA GLY A 726 -35.93 -2.99 -12.51
C GLY A 726 -35.94 -4.34 -13.23
N ILE A 727 -35.21 -5.35 -12.71
CA ILE A 727 -35.02 -6.69 -13.29
C ILE A 727 -35.71 -7.73 -12.43
#